data_eb94057d839caed6ebb2e80e9114e6c7
#
_entry.id   eb94057d839caed6ebb2e80e9114e6c7
#
_cell.length_a   1.000
_cell.length_b   1.000
_cell.length_c   1.000
_cell.angle_alpha   90.00
_cell.angle_beta   90.00
_cell.angle_gamma   90.00
#
_symmetry.space_group_name_H-M   'P 1'
#
loop_
_entity.id
_entity.type
_entity.pdbx_description
1 polymer ?
#
loop_
_entity_poly.entity_id
_entity_poly.type
_entity_poly.pdbx_seq_one_letter_code
_entity_poly.pdbx_strand_id
1 'polypeptide(L)'
;MSDSIEIKGARVNNLKNINVKIPRNTFTVIAGVSGSGKSSLAFDTLYAEGQRRYVESLSSYARQFLGRMNKPECDYIRGIPPAIAIEQKVISRNPRSTVGTTTEIYEYLRLLYARIGHTFSPISGCEVKKHSTEDVVKQVMTYSKGTKFVVLAPIHVSEGRTMEQQLKAYLLEGFVRIFVKGDFQRIDDFLAAGDCEQEEIFLVIDRMSVDDSKDVIARLVDSAETAFYEGGGEMQLMFLPSNITYSFSMRFEADGMTFEEPSDQLFSFNSPAGACPTCQGFGRIIGIDEKLVIPNTTLSVYDGCVVCWHGEKMKEWQQWFIRHAAIDDFPIFEPYMNLTQQQKDWLWHGLPSDKDATEKPCIDEFFKMVEASQYKIQYRVMLARYRGRTTCPTCHGTRLKPEAEYVKIGGRSINDLVQMPVVRLKEWFDRLELNEQDQEVGKRLLTEIKNRLQFLLNVGLGYLTLNRLSNSLSGGESQRINLCTSLGSSLVGSLYILDEPSIGLPARDTDRLIHVLKDLQDLGNTVVVVEHDEEIMRAADYLIDIGPDAGRLGGEVVFHGNAKDITSSKGSKSYTVRYLLGEETIEVPKSRRPWNLHIDIKGARMNNLRGIDVEFPLNVMTVVTGVSGSGKSSLVKGILYPSLKRHLGEVCDAPGEYLGISGDINALKHVEFVDQNPIGKSTRSNPATYVKAYDAIRDLFAEQPLSQQMGFTPQYFSFNTDGGRCEECKGAGVITVEMQFMADIVLECEACHGHRFKHDILDVKFKEKNIDDVLNMTISEAIEFFRKHRQDTIVKRLQSLEDVGLGYIKLGQNSSTLSGGENQRVKLAYFIGQEKQEPTLFIFDEPTTGLHFHDIHKLLEAFNALIARGHTILIIEHNMEIIKCADYVIDLGPDGGDKGGALVAKGTPEEVARCPESLTGKYLKAKLSP
;
A
#
# COMPACT_ATOMS: atom_id res chain seq x y z
N MET A 1 35.77 21.23 6.15
CA MET A 1 34.96 20.45 5.17
C MET A 1 34.52 21.43 4.09
N SER A 2 34.38 21.02 2.84
CA SER A 2 33.88 21.90 1.76
C SER A 2 32.46 22.34 2.09
N ASP A 3 32.14 23.65 1.99
CA ASP A 3 30.80 24.20 2.27
C ASP A 3 29.79 23.87 1.15
N SER A 4 30.23 23.17 0.11
CA SER A 4 29.44 22.85 -1.05
C SER A 4 29.84 21.50 -1.69
N ILE A 5 28.90 20.88 -2.38
CA ILE A 5 29.15 19.77 -3.29
C ILE A 5 29.45 20.38 -4.65
N GLU A 6 30.60 20.02 -5.23
CA GLU A 6 31.01 20.52 -6.54
C GLU A 6 31.03 19.39 -7.57
N ILE A 7 30.22 19.52 -8.61
CA ILE A 7 30.16 18.62 -9.77
C ILE A 7 30.79 19.36 -10.95
N LYS A 8 31.80 18.77 -11.59
CA LYS A 8 32.46 19.34 -12.76
C LYS A 8 32.43 18.38 -13.92
N GLY A 9 32.04 18.90 -15.07
CA GLY A 9 32.09 18.17 -16.34
C GLY A 9 31.11 17.02 -16.41
N ALA A 10 29.90 17.13 -15.86
CA ALA A 10 28.90 16.06 -15.92
C ALA A 10 28.36 15.88 -17.36
N ARG A 11 28.45 14.66 -17.87
CA ARG A 11 28.12 14.28 -19.27
C ARG A 11 27.21 13.06 -19.34
N VAL A 12 26.62 12.67 -18.23
CA VAL A 12 25.74 11.49 -18.15
C VAL A 12 24.48 11.72 -18.96
N ASN A 13 24.09 10.77 -19.80
CA ASN A 13 22.92 10.82 -20.67
C ASN A 13 22.92 12.08 -21.58
N ASN A 14 21.98 13.00 -21.38
CA ASN A 14 21.86 14.23 -22.18
C ASN A 14 22.57 15.45 -21.60
N LEU A 15 23.29 15.31 -20.48
CA LEU A 15 23.99 16.44 -19.87
C LEU A 15 25.18 16.93 -20.72
N LYS A 16 25.27 18.22 -20.97
CA LYS A 16 26.23 18.86 -21.86
C LYS A 16 27.44 19.41 -21.13
N ASN A 17 28.22 18.55 -20.48
CA ASN A 17 29.46 18.92 -19.79
C ASN A 17 29.22 20.04 -18.76
N ILE A 18 28.21 19.90 -17.94
CA ILE A 18 27.75 20.92 -17.01
C ILE A 18 28.59 20.96 -15.73
N ASN A 19 28.70 22.17 -15.16
CA ASN A 19 29.32 22.38 -13.87
C ASN A 19 28.24 22.91 -12.90
N VAL A 20 28.12 22.25 -11.74
CA VAL A 20 27.09 22.54 -10.74
C VAL A 20 27.71 22.61 -9.36
N LYS A 21 27.28 23.58 -8.57
CA LYS A 21 27.65 23.74 -7.17
C LYS A 21 26.39 23.73 -6.32
N ILE A 22 26.29 22.77 -5.39
CA ILE A 22 25.17 22.63 -4.46
C ILE A 22 25.66 22.98 -3.07
N PRO A 23 25.11 24.03 -2.43
CA PRO A 23 25.46 24.37 -1.04
C PRO A 23 25.09 23.23 -0.10
N ARG A 24 25.92 22.98 0.93
CA ARG A 24 25.60 21.96 1.95
C ARG A 24 24.63 22.53 2.98
N ASN A 25 23.92 21.63 3.65
CA ASN A 25 22.90 21.97 4.66
C ASN A 25 21.83 22.93 4.12
N THR A 26 21.49 22.79 2.84
CA THR A 26 20.44 23.57 2.17
C THR A 26 19.36 22.67 1.62
N PHE A 27 18.18 23.23 1.47
CA PHE A 27 17.10 22.64 0.68
C PHE A 27 17.23 23.14 -0.75
N THR A 28 17.73 22.28 -1.66
CA THR A 28 17.99 22.58 -3.07
C THR A 28 16.97 21.87 -3.94
N VAL A 29 16.35 22.58 -4.89
CA VAL A 29 15.45 21.98 -5.88
C VAL A 29 16.12 21.97 -7.25
N ILE A 30 16.07 20.83 -7.94
CA ILE A 30 16.45 20.65 -9.34
C ILE A 30 15.18 20.63 -10.17
N ALA A 31 14.98 21.70 -10.95
CA ALA A 31 13.81 21.90 -11.80
C ALA A 31 14.15 21.78 -13.29
N GLY A 32 13.16 21.92 -14.16
CA GLY A 32 13.27 21.90 -15.62
C GLY A 32 12.18 21.09 -16.31
N VAL A 33 12.06 21.22 -17.61
CA VAL A 33 11.07 20.47 -18.40
C VAL A 33 11.30 18.94 -18.33
N SER A 34 10.27 18.16 -18.62
CA SER A 34 10.40 16.69 -18.66
C SER A 34 11.47 16.29 -19.70
N GLY A 35 12.37 15.35 -19.32
CA GLY A 35 13.47 14.92 -20.19
C GLY A 35 14.62 15.91 -20.35
N SER A 36 14.69 17.00 -19.58
CA SER A 36 15.80 17.98 -19.66
C SER A 36 17.12 17.48 -19.07
N GLY A 37 17.12 16.42 -18.23
CA GLY A 37 18.31 15.86 -17.59
C GLY A 37 18.37 16.02 -16.07
N LYS A 38 17.26 16.37 -15.42
CA LYS A 38 17.16 16.52 -13.95
C LYS A 38 17.58 15.24 -13.21
N SER A 39 16.94 14.10 -13.55
CA SER A 39 17.23 12.81 -12.95
C SER A 39 18.65 12.33 -13.30
N SER A 40 19.17 12.68 -14.48
CA SER A 40 20.56 12.41 -14.86
C SER A 40 21.55 13.13 -13.97
N LEU A 41 21.26 14.35 -13.55
CA LEU A 41 22.10 15.09 -12.60
C LEU A 41 21.94 14.54 -11.17
N ALA A 42 20.69 14.37 -10.70
CA ALA A 42 20.39 14.01 -9.30
C ALA A 42 20.74 12.54 -9.00
N PHE A 43 20.27 11.60 -9.82
CA PHE A 43 20.38 10.16 -9.58
C PHE A 43 21.57 9.53 -10.31
N ASP A 44 21.67 9.69 -11.62
CA ASP A 44 22.71 9.02 -12.42
C ASP A 44 24.09 9.64 -12.22
N THR A 45 24.19 10.88 -11.70
CA THR A 45 25.46 11.56 -11.42
C THR A 45 25.75 11.66 -9.92
N LEU A 46 24.93 12.44 -9.17
CA LEU A 46 25.20 12.75 -7.78
C LEU A 46 25.00 11.56 -6.85
N TYR A 47 23.84 10.90 -6.92
CA TYR A 47 23.56 9.70 -6.11
C TYR A 47 24.46 8.53 -6.48
N ALA A 48 24.61 8.24 -7.77
CA ALA A 48 25.46 7.14 -8.25
C ALA A 48 26.92 7.25 -7.74
N GLU A 49 27.49 8.44 -7.71
CA GLU A 49 28.84 8.65 -7.15
C GLU A 49 28.84 8.51 -5.62
N GLY A 50 27.82 8.99 -4.93
CA GLY A 50 27.67 8.82 -3.47
C GLY A 50 27.59 7.35 -3.09
N GLN A 51 26.76 6.58 -3.81
CA GLN A 51 26.59 5.14 -3.61
C GLN A 51 27.88 4.38 -3.95
N ARG A 52 28.56 4.72 -5.06
CA ARG A 52 29.84 4.12 -5.45
C ARG A 52 30.89 4.28 -4.35
N ARG A 53 31.03 5.49 -3.78
CA ARG A 53 31.98 5.74 -2.68
C ARG A 53 31.62 4.98 -1.42
N TYR A 54 30.35 4.87 -1.11
CA TYR A 54 29.89 4.07 0.02
C TYR A 54 30.25 2.60 -0.16
N VAL A 55 29.95 2.00 -1.33
CA VAL A 55 30.31 0.61 -1.65
C VAL A 55 31.83 0.39 -1.63
N GLU A 56 32.62 1.35 -2.12
CA GLU A 56 34.09 1.27 -2.05
C GLU A 56 34.62 1.31 -0.61
N SER A 57 33.91 1.91 0.33
CA SER A 57 34.27 1.94 1.75
C SER A 57 33.99 0.62 2.48
N LEU A 58 33.16 -0.28 1.89
CA LEU A 58 32.83 -1.57 2.46
C LEU A 58 33.98 -2.58 2.36
N SER A 59 33.87 -3.66 3.12
CA SER A 59 34.84 -4.77 3.08
C SER A 59 34.97 -5.38 1.68
N SER A 60 36.15 -6.00 1.37
CA SER A 60 36.35 -6.70 0.08
C SER A 60 35.32 -7.78 -0.19
N TYR A 61 34.84 -8.47 0.87
CA TYR A 61 33.81 -9.48 0.78
C TYR A 61 32.47 -8.88 0.35
N ALA A 62 32.01 -7.80 0.99
CA ALA A 62 30.76 -7.12 0.63
C ALA A 62 30.80 -6.56 -0.81
N ARG A 63 31.97 -6.03 -1.26
CA ARG A 63 32.15 -5.53 -2.62
C ARG A 63 32.05 -6.64 -3.67
N GLN A 64 32.44 -7.87 -3.35
CA GLN A 64 32.35 -9.01 -4.28
C GLN A 64 30.88 -9.38 -4.59
N PHE A 65 29.95 -9.20 -3.64
CA PHE A 65 28.53 -9.42 -3.85
C PHE A 65 27.82 -8.27 -4.55
N LEU A 66 28.23 -7.03 -4.27
CA LEU A 66 27.59 -5.82 -4.81
C LEU A 66 28.08 -5.47 -6.24
N GLY A 67 29.14 -6.13 -6.73
CA GLY A 67 29.72 -5.86 -8.04
C GLY A 67 30.49 -4.54 -8.12
N ARG A 68 31.08 -4.27 -9.29
CA ARG A 68 31.73 -2.98 -9.57
C ARG A 68 30.68 -1.98 -10.06
N MET A 69 30.48 -0.89 -9.33
CA MET A 69 29.69 0.25 -9.79
C MET A 69 30.51 1.12 -10.73
N ASN A 70 29.95 1.45 -11.88
CA ASN A 70 30.59 2.34 -12.85
C ASN A 70 30.66 3.78 -12.28
N LYS A 71 31.78 4.46 -12.52
CA LYS A 71 31.90 5.88 -12.20
C LYS A 71 31.01 6.68 -13.17
N PRO A 72 30.20 7.63 -12.69
CA PRO A 72 29.47 8.55 -13.56
C PRO A 72 30.42 9.30 -14.52
N GLU A 73 29.96 9.56 -15.73
CA GLU A 73 30.73 10.33 -16.72
C GLU A 73 30.83 11.79 -16.29
N CYS A 74 31.85 12.08 -15.51
CA CYS A 74 32.17 13.44 -15.03
C CYS A 74 33.66 13.58 -14.77
N ASP A 75 34.19 14.81 -14.78
CA ASP A 75 35.58 15.07 -14.47
C ASP A 75 35.85 14.75 -13.00
N TYR A 76 35.12 15.37 -12.10
CA TYR A 76 35.16 15.06 -10.67
C TYR A 76 33.87 15.51 -9.93
N ILE A 77 33.62 14.89 -8.78
CA ILE A 77 32.64 15.36 -7.80
C ILE A 77 33.34 15.40 -6.43
N ARG A 78 33.25 16.54 -5.76
CA ARG A 78 33.84 16.78 -4.43
C ARG A 78 32.79 17.16 -3.41
N GLY A 79 33.07 16.88 -2.13
CA GLY A 79 32.23 17.30 -1.01
C GLY A 79 30.94 16.51 -0.81
N ILE A 80 30.77 15.33 -1.44
CA ILE A 80 29.59 14.47 -1.26
C ILE A 80 29.63 13.83 0.13
N PRO A 81 28.59 14.03 0.96
CA PRO A 81 28.36 13.23 2.17
C PRO A 81 27.71 11.88 1.81
N PRO A 82 27.50 10.97 2.80
CA PRO A 82 26.72 9.76 2.58
C PRO A 82 25.37 10.07 1.93
N ALA A 83 25.05 9.43 0.81
CA ALA A 83 23.89 9.76 0.01
C ALA A 83 22.80 8.70 0.16
N ILE A 84 21.57 9.18 0.35
CA ILE A 84 20.34 8.38 0.46
C ILE A 84 19.38 8.85 -0.64
N ALA A 85 18.94 7.92 -1.49
CA ALA A 85 17.92 8.21 -2.50
C ALA A 85 16.54 7.70 -2.05
N ILE A 86 15.51 8.50 -2.30
CA ILE A 86 14.11 8.16 -2.05
C ILE A 86 13.35 8.27 -3.37
N GLU A 87 13.26 7.12 -4.07
CA GLU A 87 12.61 7.00 -5.36
C GLU A 87 11.15 6.54 -5.21
N GLN A 88 10.35 6.71 -6.27
CA GLN A 88 8.94 6.30 -6.33
C GLN A 88 8.71 4.80 -6.50
N LYS A 89 9.74 4.01 -6.73
CA LYS A 89 9.59 2.58 -6.98
C LYS A 89 9.07 1.85 -5.75
N VAL A 90 8.07 1.01 -5.93
CA VAL A 90 7.59 0.10 -4.89
C VAL A 90 8.73 -0.88 -4.57
N ILE A 91 9.33 -0.71 -3.39
CA ILE A 91 10.56 -1.41 -2.98
C ILE A 91 10.31 -2.89 -2.68
N SER A 92 9.10 -3.29 -2.34
CA SER A 92 8.85 -4.66 -1.88
C SER A 92 7.81 -5.39 -2.71
N ARG A 93 8.26 -6.46 -3.40
CA ARG A 93 7.39 -7.49 -3.98
C ARG A 93 6.97 -8.54 -2.93
N ASN A 94 7.46 -8.43 -1.71
CA ASN A 94 7.15 -9.37 -0.64
C ASN A 94 5.66 -9.27 -0.25
N PRO A 95 4.86 -10.33 -0.42
CA PRO A 95 3.44 -10.29 -0.12
C PRO A 95 3.13 -10.19 1.38
N ARG A 96 4.12 -10.32 2.25
CA ARG A 96 3.99 -10.15 3.69
C ARG A 96 4.35 -8.75 4.18
N SER A 97 4.98 -7.91 3.36
CA SER A 97 5.35 -6.55 3.74
C SER A 97 4.11 -5.65 3.89
N THR A 98 4.06 -4.90 4.98
CA THR A 98 2.96 -3.97 5.31
C THR A 98 3.50 -2.58 5.62
N VAL A 99 2.63 -1.59 5.67
CA VAL A 99 2.97 -0.23 6.14
C VAL A 99 3.65 -0.32 7.52
N GLY A 100 3.10 -1.10 8.45
CA GLY A 100 3.66 -1.25 9.79
C GLY A 100 5.07 -1.83 9.82
N THR A 101 5.37 -2.83 8.97
CA THR A 101 6.72 -3.41 8.88
C THR A 101 7.70 -2.51 8.16
N THR A 102 7.26 -1.79 7.11
CA THR A 102 8.12 -0.87 6.37
C THR A 102 8.50 0.35 7.19
N THR A 103 7.59 0.85 8.04
CA THR A 103 7.85 1.98 8.96
C THR A 103 8.50 1.56 10.27
N GLU A 104 8.76 0.27 10.48
CA GLU A 104 9.25 -0.33 11.72
C GLU A 104 8.29 -0.18 12.91
N ILE A 105 7.15 0.48 12.78
CA ILE A 105 6.17 0.66 13.87
C ILE A 105 5.71 -0.68 14.39
N TYR A 106 5.51 -1.67 13.50
CA TYR A 106 5.07 -3.01 13.88
C TYR A 106 6.08 -3.71 14.79
N GLU A 107 7.39 -3.53 14.57
CA GLU A 107 8.44 -4.10 15.40
C GLU A 107 8.39 -3.51 16.83
N TYR A 108 8.17 -2.20 16.95
CA TYR A 108 8.00 -1.57 18.25
C TYR A 108 6.69 -2.00 18.93
N LEU A 109 5.59 -2.17 18.20
CA LEU A 109 4.34 -2.70 18.74
C LEU A 109 4.51 -4.11 19.29
N ARG A 110 5.17 -4.98 18.54
CA ARG A 110 5.49 -6.35 18.94
C ARG A 110 6.22 -6.40 20.27
N LEU A 111 7.29 -5.61 20.38
CA LEU A 111 8.07 -5.48 21.62
C LEU A 111 7.25 -4.88 22.77
N LEU A 112 6.40 -3.90 22.48
CA LEU A 112 5.53 -3.30 23.48
C LEU A 112 4.57 -4.32 24.07
N TYR A 113 3.85 -5.09 23.23
CA TYR A 113 2.93 -6.13 23.65
C TYR A 113 3.63 -7.29 24.38
N ALA A 114 4.85 -7.62 23.97
CA ALA A 114 5.65 -8.64 24.67
C ALA A 114 6.08 -8.20 26.08
N ARG A 115 6.22 -6.90 26.35
CA ARG A 115 6.75 -6.38 27.62
C ARG A 115 5.69 -5.91 28.60
N ILE A 116 4.63 -5.27 28.10
CA ILE A 116 3.57 -4.68 28.94
C ILE A 116 2.16 -5.15 28.56
N GLY A 117 2.05 -6.17 27.71
CA GLY A 117 0.77 -6.77 27.35
C GLY A 117 0.21 -7.67 28.43
N HIS A 118 -1.05 -7.50 28.77
CA HIS A 118 -1.77 -8.32 29.74
C HIS A 118 -2.68 -9.30 29.00
N THR A 119 -2.62 -10.58 29.37
CA THR A 119 -3.46 -11.64 28.78
C THR A 119 -4.80 -11.71 29.47
N PHE A 120 -5.88 -11.80 28.71
CA PHE A 120 -7.25 -11.95 29.24
C PHE A 120 -7.90 -13.22 28.69
N SER A 121 -8.60 -13.94 29.58
CA SER A 121 -9.39 -15.08 29.15
C SER A 121 -10.53 -14.67 28.21
N PRO A 122 -10.71 -15.36 27.07
CA PRO A 122 -11.85 -15.11 26.18
C PRO A 122 -13.19 -15.55 26.75
N ILE A 123 -13.19 -16.38 27.79
CA ILE A 123 -14.41 -16.95 28.43
C ILE A 123 -14.92 -16.00 29.52
N SER A 124 -14.10 -15.71 30.52
CA SER A 124 -14.48 -14.89 31.68
C SER A 124 -14.13 -13.41 31.53
N GLY A 125 -13.21 -13.07 30.63
CA GLY A 125 -12.65 -11.71 30.49
C GLY A 125 -11.70 -11.33 31.63
N CYS A 126 -11.38 -12.25 32.56
CA CYS A 126 -10.45 -12.02 33.65
C CYS A 126 -9.00 -12.00 33.14
N GLU A 127 -8.16 -11.21 33.79
CA GLU A 127 -6.74 -11.18 33.51
C GLU A 127 -6.06 -12.47 33.95
N VAL A 128 -5.30 -13.10 33.06
CA VAL A 128 -4.52 -14.31 33.33
C VAL A 128 -3.16 -13.89 33.85
N LYS A 129 -2.83 -14.31 35.07
CA LYS A 129 -1.56 -13.98 35.73
C LYS A 129 -0.90 -15.24 36.25
N LYS A 130 0.42 -15.27 36.19
CA LYS A 130 1.21 -16.15 37.05
C LYS A 130 1.33 -15.45 38.39
N HIS A 131 0.85 -16.13 39.40
CA HIS A 131 1.02 -15.63 40.76
C HIS A 131 2.41 -16.02 41.29
N SER A 132 3.05 -15.09 41.96
CA SER A 132 4.29 -15.29 42.69
C SER A 132 4.01 -15.39 44.18
N THR A 133 5.02 -15.83 44.94
CA THR A 133 4.94 -15.80 46.41
C THR A 133 4.75 -14.38 46.96
N GLU A 134 5.25 -13.34 46.25
CA GLU A 134 5.00 -11.94 46.59
C GLU A 134 3.51 -11.57 46.50
N ASP A 135 2.78 -12.11 45.52
CA ASP A 135 1.34 -11.85 45.35
C ASP A 135 0.55 -12.49 46.50
N VAL A 136 0.99 -13.66 46.93
CA VAL A 136 0.44 -14.34 48.13
C VAL A 136 0.65 -13.48 49.36
N VAL A 137 1.85 -12.94 49.55
CA VAL A 137 2.17 -12.03 50.69
C VAL A 137 1.33 -10.75 50.59
N LYS A 138 1.24 -10.11 49.44
CA LYS A 138 0.42 -8.91 49.24
C LYS A 138 -1.03 -9.17 49.59
N GLN A 139 -1.60 -10.31 49.19
CA GLN A 139 -2.98 -10.68 49.52
C GLN A 139 -3.21 -10.87 51.00
N VAL A 140 -2.28 -11.54 51.68
CA VAL A 140 -2.36 -11.72 53.12
C VAL A 140 -2.29 -10.39 53.86
N MET A 141 -1.46 -9.46 53.43
CA MET A 141 -1.28 -8.13 54.02
C MET A 141 -2.49 -7.20 53.80
N THR A 142 -3.46 -7.56 52.97
CA THR A 142 -4.73 -6.80 52.87
C THR A 142 -5.63 -6.96 54.06
N TYR A 143 -5.38 -8.01 54.87
CA TYR A 143 -6.18 -8.31 56.06
C TYR A 143 -5.55 -7.72 57.33
N SER A 144 -6.39 -7.46 58.32
CA SER A 144 -5.95 -6.91 59.60
C SER A 144 -5.09 -7.88 60.39
N LYS A 145 -4.10 -7.33 61.11
CA LYS A 145 -3.17 -8.07 61.97
C LYS A 145 -3.95 -8.97 62.96
N GLY A 146 -3.54 -10.23 63.04
CA GLY A 146 -4.16 -11.24 63.91
C GLY A 146 -5.25 -12.07 63.19
N THR A 147 -5.64 -11.75 61.94
CA THR A 147 -6.55 -12.60 61.18
C THR A 147 -5.90 -13.96 60.90
N LYS A 148 -6.63 -15.05 61.20
CA LYS A 148 -6.10 -16.40 60.96
C LYS A 148 -6.34 -16.84 59.53
N PHE A 149 -5.35 -17.49 58.92
CA PHE A 149 -5.48 -18.09 57.60
C PHE A 149 -4.73 -19.44 57.52
N VAL A 150 -5.09 -20.19 56.51
CA VAL A 150 -4.54 -21.52 56.22
C VAL A 150 -4.01 -21.51 54.77
N VAL A 151 -2.80 -22.07 54.60
CA VAL A 151 -2.18 -22.31 53.33
C VAL A 151 -2.51 -23.75 52.89
N LEU A 152 -3.16 -23.90 51.75
CA LEU A 152 -3.65 -25.15 51.21
C LEU A 152 -3.03 -25.45 49.86
N ALA A 153 -2.74 -26.72 49.57
CA ALA A 153 -2.31 -27.19 48.27
C ALA A 153 -3.29 -28.24 47.73
N PRO A 154 -3.78 -28.16 46.53
CA PRO A 154 -4.62 -29.20 45.93
C PRO A 154 -3.79 -30.48 45.77
N ILE A 155 -4.38 -31.65 46.10
CA ILE A 155 -3.70 -32.93 45.94
C ILE A 155 -3.93 -33.47 44.53
N HIS A 156 -2.85 -33.57 43.75
CA HIS A 156 -2.84 -34.21 42.44
C HIS A 156 -2.25 -35.63 42.58
N VAL A 157 -3.00 -36.64 42.15
CA VAL A 157 -2.52 -38.02 42.19
C VAL A 157 -1.60 -38.28 41.01
N SER A 158 -0.35 -38.66 41.29
CA SER A 158 0.63 -38.98 40.23
C SER A 158 0.20 -40.22 39.44
N GLU A 159 0.55 -40.27 38.14
CA GLU A 159 0.24 -41.41 37.30
C GLU A 159 0.72 -42.73 37.89
N GLY A 160 -0.21 -43.68 37.99
CA GLY A 160 0.07 -45.04 38.57
C GLY A 160 -0.01 -45.14 40.10
N ARG A 161 -0.42 -44.07 40.82
CA ARG A 161 -0.72 -44.11 42.24
C ARG A 161 -2.20 -44.02 42.53
N THR A 162 -2.62 -44.51 43.70
CA THR A 162 -3.97 -44.26 44.23
C THR A 162 -3.92 -43.09 45.21
N MET A 163 -5.07 -42.40 45.46
CA MET A 163 -5.20 -41.34 46.44
C MET A 163 -4.69 -41.79 47.83
N GLU A 164 -5.01 -43.01 48.19
CA GLU A 164 -4.53 -43.61 49.48
C GLU A 164 -3.01 -43.72 49.56
N GLN A 165 -2.36 -44.09 48.43
CA GLN A 165 -0.89 -44.18 48.37
C GLN A 165 -0.26 -42.77 48.39
N GLN A 166 -0.89 -41.78 47.77
CA GLN A 166 -0.41 -40.41 47.79
C GLN A 166 -0.53 -39.79 49.19
N LEU A 167 -1.63 -39.99 49.88
CA LEU A 167 -1.82 -39.54 51.27
C LEU A 167 -0.83 -40.17 52.21
N LYS A 168 -0.51 -41.46 52.05
CA LYS A 168 0.53 -42.18 52.86
C LYS A 168 1.92 -41.59 52.56
N ALA A 169 2.23 -41.18 51.34
CA ALA A 169 3.47 -40.50 51.03
C ALA A 169 3.59 -39.15 51.75
N TYR A 170 2.54 -38.35 51.75
CA TYR A 170 2.50 -37.08 52.49
C TYR A 170 2.68 -37.26 54.01
N LEU A 171 2.14 -38.32 54.59
CA LEU A 171 2.42 -38.65 56.01
C LEU A 171 3.91 -38.93 56.28
N LEU A 172 4.60 -39.59 55.33
CA LEU A 172 6.04 -39.87 55.45
C LEU A 172 6.89 -38.62 55.29
N GLU A 173 6.39 -37.62 54.52
CA GLU A 173 7.02 -36.30 54.33
C GLU A 173 6.73 -35.33 55.48
N GLY A 174 5.84 -35.75 56.47
CA GLY A 174 5.56 -34.99 57.70
C GLY A 174 4.30 -34.15 57.65
N PHE A 175 3.50 -34.19 56.58
CA PHE A 175 2.18 -33.55 56.55
C PHE A 175 1.15 -34.37 57.29
N VAL A 176 0.33 -33.74 58.13
CA VAL A 176 -0.55 -34.42 59.04
C VAL A 176 -2.03 -34.17 58.75
N ARG A 177 -2.38 -33.09 58.02
CA ARG A 177 -3.75 -32.66 57.94
C ARG A 177 -4.14 -32.37 56.48
N ILE A 178 -5.40 -32.64 56.17
CA ILE A 178 -6.07 -32.30 54.93
C ILE A 178 -7.34 -31.47 55.20
N PHE A 179 -7.80 -30.77 54.17
CA PHE A 179 -9.07 -30.09 54.20
C PHE A 179 -9.97 -30.77 53.13
N VAL A 180 -11.09 -31.31 53.59
CA VAL A 180 -12.04 -32.10 52.80
C VAL A 180 -13.47 -31.72 53.18
N LYS A 181 -14.35 -31.51 52.21
CA LYS A 181 -15.79 -31.19 52.41
C LYS A 181 -16.06 -30.07 53.43
N GLY A 182 -15.19 -29.07 53.51
CA GLY A 182 -15.35 -27.96 54.42
C GLY A 182 -14.77 -28.15 55.82
N ASP A 183 -14.19 -29.32 56.14
CA ASP A 183 -13.65 -29.68 57.47
C ASP A 183 -12.15 -30.02 57.40
N PHE A 184 -11.43 -29.65 58.45
CA PHE A 184 -10.05 -30.04 58.65
C PHE A 184 -9.94 -31.40 59.34
N GLN A 185 -9.39 -32.40 58.69
CA GLN A 185 -9.21 -33.78 59.22
C GLN A 185 -7.72 -34.18 59.26
N ARG A 186 -7.40 -35.15 60.12
CA ARG A 186 -6.09 -35.79 60.08
C ARG A 186 -6.06 -36.78 58.92
N ILE A 187 -4.92 -36.94 58.29
CA ILE A 187 -4.74 -37.90 57.17
C ILE A 187 -4.94 -39.35 57.72
N ASP A 188 -4.45 -39.65 58.93
CA ASP A 188 -4.59 -40.95 59.51
C ASP A 188 -6.07 -41.34 59.71
N ASP A 189 -6.88 -40.39 60.24
CA ASP A 189 -8.30 -40.62 60.54
C ASP A 189 -9.10 -40.75 59.20
N PHE A 190 -8.74 -39.97 58.21
CA PHE A 190 -9.35 -40.01 56.84
C PHE A 190 -9.07 -41.33 56.15
N LEU A 191 -7.82 -41.82 56.20
CA LEU A 191 -7.44 -43.12 55.66
C LEU A 191 -8.15 -44.30 56.39
N ALA A 192 -8.37 -44.20 57.71
CA ALA A 192 -9.09 -45.19 58.49
C ALA A 192 -10.59 -45.25 58.16
N ALA A 193 -11.19 -44.11 57.70
CA ALA A 193 -12.59 -44.03 57.30
C ALA A 193 -12.89 -44.67 55.92
N GLY A 194 -11.86 -44.89 55.12
CA GLY A 194 -11.97 -45.55 53.80
C GLY A 194 -12.65 -44.74 52.68
N ASP A 195 -12.87 -43.44 52.85
CA ASP A 195 -13.62 -42.53 51.95
C ASP A 195 -12.67 -41.80 51.01
N CYS A 196 -11.84 -42.55 50.31
CA CYS A 196 -10.77 -42.01 49.47
C CYS A 196 -11.22 -41.63 48.00
N GLU A 197 -12.47 -41.74 47.63
CA GLU A 197 -12.99 -41.42 46.32
C GLU A 197 -13.57 -39.97 46.20
N GLN A 198 -12.92 -39.00 46.83
CA GLN A 198 -13.37 -37.61 46.87
C GLN A 198 -12.69 -36.79 45.76
N GLU A 199 -13.45 -35.93 45.09
CA GLU A 199 -12.98 -35.15 43.95
C GLU A 199 -12.06 -33.97 44.34
N GLU A 200 -12.25 -33.35 45.53
CA GLU A 200 -11.42 -32.20 45.97
C GLU A 200 -10.88 -32.38 47.37
N ILE A 201 -9.60 -32.73 47.49
CA ILE A 201 -8.85 -32.82 48.72
C ILE A 201 -7.67 -31.86 48.71
N PHE A 202 -7.54 -31.02 49.74
CA PHE A 202 -6.44 -30.09 49.88
C PHE A 202 -5.52 -30.51 51.03
N LEU A 203 -4.21 -30.48 50.75
CA LEU A 203 -3.19 -30.66 51.79
C LEU A 203 -3.04 -29.36 52.59
N VAL A 204 -3.05 -29.43 53.88
CA VAL A 204 -2.81 -28.30 54.79
C VAL A 204 -1.31 -28.14 54.97
N ILE A 205 -0.75 -27.09 54.35
CA ILE A 205 0.69 -26.81 54.42
C ILE A 205 1.04 -26.09 55.73
N ASP A 206 0.31 -24.99 56.03
CA ASP A 206 0.57 -24.23 57.27
C ASP A 206 -0.70 -23.50 57.74
N ARG A 207 -0.70 -23.15 59.04
CA ARG A 207 -1.74 -22.35 59.71
C ARG A 207 -1.11 -21.14 60.36
N MET A 208 -1.44 -19.95 59.90
CA MET A 208 -0.78 -18.73 60.32
C MET A 208 -1.78 -17.66 60.75
N SER A 209 -1.28 -16.59 61.28
CA SER A 209 -1.99 -15.35 61.48
C SER A 209 -1.27 -14.19 60.83
N VAL A 210 -2.02 -13.25 60.32
CA VAL A 210 -1.48 -12.05 59.64
C VAL A 210 -0.64 -11.24 60.61
N ASP A 211 0.64 -11.08 60.30
CA ASP A 211 1.61 -10.23 61.00
C ASP A 211 2.62 -9.65 59.99
N ASP A 212 3.03 -8.40 60.16
CA ASP A 212 3.97 -7.65 59.35
C ASP A 212 5.46 -7.85 59.77
N SER A 213 5.70 -8.75 60.72
CA SER A 213 7.09 -9.09 61.14
C SER A 213 7.83 -9.87 60.04
N LYS A 214 9.13 -9.58 59.89
CA LYS A 214 9.98 -10.23 58.88
C LYS A 214 9.97 -11.75 58.97
N ASP A 215 9.91 -12.29 60.19
CA ASP A 215 9.92 -13.74 60.45
C ASP A 215 8.63 -14.40 59.94
N VAL A 216 7.47 -13.76 60.13
CA VAL A 216 6.18 -14.27 59.66
C VAL A 216 6.08 -14.17 58.13
N ILE A 217 6.60 -13.10 57.51
CA ILE A 217 6.66 -12.96 56.08
C ILE A 217 7.57 -14.04 55.46
N ALA A 218 8.76 -14.27 56.02
CA ALA A 218 9.67 -15.30 55.53
C ALA A 218 9.02 -16.71 55.64
N ARG A 219 8.36 -17.01 56.78
CA ARG A 219 7.63 -18.28 56.94
C ARG A 219 6.46 -18.41 55.95
N LEU A 220 5.76 -17.30 55.63
CA LEU A 220 4.68 -17.33 54.64
C LEU A 220 5.22 -17.62 53.23
N VAL A 221 6.36 -17.01 52.84
CA VAL A 221 7.02 -17.29 51.58
C VAL A 221 7.41 -18.78 51.48
N ASP A 222 8.07 -19.32 52.51
CA ASP A 222 8.47 -20.75 52.55
C ASP A 222 7.24 -21.68 52.44
N SER A 223 6.16 -21.34 53.18
CA SER A 223 4.91 -22.12 53.16
C SER A 223 4.21 -22.03 51.80
N ALA A 224 4.24 -20.86 51.15
CA ALA A 224 3.69 -20.67 49.79
C ALA A 224 4.50 -21.44 48.73
N GLU A 225 5.84 -21.41 48.82
CA GLU A 225 6.70 -22.21 47.94
C GLU A 225 6.42 -23.69 48.06
N THR A 226 6.29 -24.18 49.31
CA THR A 226 5.92 -25.58 49.60
C THR A 226 4.53 -25.89 49.02
N ALA A 227 3.56 -24.99 49.20
CA ALA A 227 2.21 -25.20 48.69
C ALA A 227 2.14 -25.23 47.15
N PHE A 228 2.87 -24.35 46.44
CA PHE A 228 2.99 -24.41 45.00
C PHE A 228 3.69 -25.69 44.51
N TYR A 229 4.72 -26.12 45.23
CA TYR A 229 5.44 -27.34 44.86
C TYR A 229 4.54 -28.59 44.99
N GLU A 230 3.88 -28.76 46.14
CA GLU A 230 3.02 -29.92 46.39
C GLU A 230 1.71 -29.87 45.57
N GLY A 231 1.17 -28.68 45.33
CA GLY A 231 -0.02 -28.47 44.51
C GLY A 231 0.24 -28.43 43.01
N GLY A 232 1.46 -28.78 42.56
CA GLY A 232 1.78 -28.80 41.13
C GLY A 232 1.69 -27.44 40.45
N GLY A 233 1.98 -26.37 41.17
CA GLY A 233 1.90 -24.98 40.74
C GLY A 233 0.63 -24.22 41.18
N GLU A 234 -0.25 -24.86 41.92
CA GLU A 234 -1.49 -24.28 42.45
C GLU A 234 -1.50 -24.26 43.98
N MET A 235 -2.07 -23.24 44.57
CA MET A 235 -2.30 -23.13 46.00
C MET A 235 -3.55 -22.32 46.30
N GLN A 236 -4.05 -22.47 47.54
CA GLN A 236 -5.16 -21.66 48.07
C GLN A 236 -4.84 -21.06 49.41
N LEU A 237 -5.30 -19.85 49.67
CA LEU A 237 -5.37 -19.23 50.97
C LEU A 237 -6.80 -19.26 51.46
N MET A 238 -7.03 -19.75 52.67
CA MET A 238 -8.35 -19.72 53.32
C MET A 238 -8.29 -18.87 54.58
N PHE A 239 -9.09 -17.82 54.66
CA PHE A 239 -9.17 -16.93 55.83
C PHE A 239 -10.30 -17.36 56.78
N LEU A 240 -9.95 -17.45 58.06
CA LEU A 240 -10.88 -17.90 59.11
C LEU A 240 -11.38 -16.70 59.95
N PRO A 241 -12.61 -16.68 60.41
CA PRO A 241 -13.64 -17.73 60.33
C PRO A 241 -14.56 -17.59 59.08
N SER A 242 -14.28 -16.63 58.17
CA SER A 242 -15.15 -16.34 57.03
C SER A 242 -15.12 -17.40 55.93
N ASN A 243 -14.16 -18.31 55.97
CA ASN A 243 -13.89 -19.33 54.95
C ASN A 243 -13.75 -18.73 53.51
N ILE A 244 -13.31 -17.48 53.43
CA ILE A 244 -13.01 -16.87 52.14
C ILE A 244 -11.74 -17.49 51.60
N THR A 245 -11.81 -18.05 50.39
CA THR A 245 -10.69 -18.67 49.72
C THR A 245 -10.20 -17.82 48.56
N TYR A 246 -8.86 -17.74 48.40
CA TYR A 246 -8.19 -17.15 47.25
C TYR A 246 -7.30 -18.21 46.64
N SER A 247 -7.47 -18.46 45.33
CA SER A 247 -6.67 -19.40 44.57
C SER A 247 -5.51 -18.66 43.86
N PHE A 248 -4.34 -19.26 43.89
CA PHE A 248 -3.13 -18.78 43.22
C PHE A 248 -2.60 -19.90 42.33
N SER A 249 -2.12 -19.57 41.16
CA SER A 249 -1.48 -20.50 40.23
C SER A 249 -0.19 -19.91 39.68
N MET A 250 0.87 -20.68 39.68
CA MET A 250 2.11 -20.38 38.94
C MET A 250 2.02 -20.74 37.47
N ARG A 251 0.93 -21.42 37.08
CA ARG A 251 0.64 -21.74 35.68
C ARG A 251 -0.07 -20.58 35.02
N PHE A 252 0.21 -20.39 33.73
CA PHE A 252 -0.45 -19.34 32.95
C PHE A 252 -1.76 -19.90 32.36
N GLU A 253 -2.74 -20.11 33.24
CA GLU A 253 -4.01 -20.80 32.97
C GLU A 253 -5.19 -20.02 33.59
N ALA A 254 -6.32 -20.03 32.91
CA ALA A 254 -7.60 -19.54 33.41
C ALA A 254 -8.75 -20.24 32.66
N ASP A 255 -9.89 -20.44 33.36
CA ASP A 255 -11.11 -21.06 32.80
C ASP A 255 -10.86 -22.44 32.14
N GLY A 256 -9.88 -23.20 32.61
CA GLY A 256 -9.52 -24.52 32.07
C GLY A 256 -8.71 -24.43 30.75
N MET A 257 -8.24 -23.25 30.36
CA MET A 257 -7.41 -23.03 29.20
C MET A 257 -5.99 -22.64 29.63
N THR A 258 -4.99 -23.23 28.96
CA THR A 258 -3.59 -22.82 29.08
C THR A 258 -3.28 -21.75 28.06
N PHE A 259 -2.64 -20.67 28.46
CA PHE A 259 -2.29 -19.55 27.62
C PHE A 259 -0.77 -19.53 27.37
N GLU A 260 -0.39 -18.95 26.22
CA GLU A 260 1.01 -18.65 25.93
C GLU A 260 1.40 -17.33 26.57
N GLU A 261 2.60 -17.28 27.18
CA GLU A 261 3.15 -16.03 27.72
C GLU A 261 3.42 -15.04 26.57
N PRO A 262 3.11 -13.75 26.76
CA PRO A 262 3.42 -12.72 25.78
C PRO A 262 4.92 -12.71 25.44
N SER A 263 5.25 -12.98 24.20
CA SER A 263 6.62 -12.95 23.67
C SER A 263 6.65 -12.21 22.34
N ASP A 264 7.81 -11.72 21.96
CA ASP A 264 7.96 -11.04 20.65
C ASP A 264 7.66 -11.97 19.47
N GLN A 265 7.86 -13.29 19.64
CA GLN A 265 7.56 -14.31 18.64
C GLN A 265 6.05 -14.54 18.46
N LEU A 266 5.28 -14.45 19.54
CA LEU A 266 3.81 -14.57 19.50
C LEU A 266 3.17 -13.52 18.59
N PHE A 267 3.75 -12.32 18.54
CA PHE A 267 3.24 -11.19 17.72
C PHE A 267 3.94 -11.08 16.36
N SER A 268 4.72 -12.08 15.94
CA SER A 268 5.41 -12.10 14.66
C SER A 268 4.69 -12.99 13.66
N PHE A 269 4.01 -12.40 12.68
CA PHE A 269 3.40 -13.18 11.58
C PHE A 269 4.42 -13.78 10.61
N ASN A 270 5.72 -13.47 10.76
CA ASN A 270 6.81 -14.08 10.01
C ASN A 270 7.42 -15.28 10.74
N SER A 271 7.08 -15.47 12.03
CA SER A 271 7.50 -16.61 12.84
C SER A 271 6.42 -17.68 12.85
N PRO A 272 6.74 -18.97 12.77
CA PRO A 272 5.78 -20.06 12.96
C PRO A 272 5.05 -20.01 14.31
N ALA A 273 5.68 -19.43 15.34
CA ALA A 273 5.10 -19.29 16.67
C ALA A 273 3.93 -18.31 16.73
N GLY A 274 3.96 -17.24 15.91
CA GLY A 274 2.92 -16.19 15.89
C GLY A 274 2.04 -16.17 14.67
N ALA A 275 2.45 -16.82 13.56
CA ALA A 275 1.70 -16.83 12.33
C ALA A 275 0.40 -17.61 12.43
N CYS A 276 -0.68 -17.10 11.87
CA CYS A 276 -1.93 -17.84 11.73
C CYS A 276 -1.70 -19.19 11.01
N PRO A 277 -2.11 -20.31 11.58
CA PRO A 277 -1.84 -21.63 11.00
C PRO A 277 -2.52 -21.84 9.64
N THR A 278 -3.69 -21.23 9.43
CA THR A 278 -4.46 -21.37 8.18
C THR A 278 -3.82 -20.62 7.01
N CYS A 279 -3.41 -19.35 7.19
CA CYS A 279 -2.85 -18.53 6.12
C CYS A 279 -1.32 -18.38 6.22
N GLN A 280 -0.67 -18.97 7.19
CA GLN A 280 0.79 -18.89 7.41
C GLN A 280 1.35 -17.45 7.40
N GLY A 281 0.61 -16.52 7.99
CA GLY A 281 1.00 -15.11 8.07
C GLY A 281 0.72 -14.27 6.82
N PHE A 282 0.04 -14.79 5.80
CA PHE A 282 -0.34 -14.02 4.61
C PHE A 282 -1.61 -13.18 4.79
N GLY A 283 -2.47 -13.53 5.76
CA GLY A 283 -3.75 -12.86 6.01
C GLY A 283 -4.83 -13.17 4.97
N ARG A 284 -4.48 -13.90 3.89
CA ARG A 284 -5.37 -14.28 2.79
C ARG A 284 -5.11 -15.72 2.39
N ILE A 285 -6.17 -16.36 1.88
CA ILE A 285 -6.13 -17.73 1.35
C ILE A 285 -6.75 -17.74 -0.05
N ILE A 286 -6.55 -18.80 -0.79
CA ILE A 286 -7.31 -19.07 -2.02
C ILE A 286 -8.61 -19.73 -1.58
N GLY A 287 -9.70 -19.01 -1.67
CA GLY A 287 -11.04 -19.43 -1.27
C GLY A 287 -12.08 -18.99 -2.30
N ILE A 288 -13.36 -19.21 -1.99
CA ILE A 288 -14.46 -18.70 -2.80
C ILE A 288 -14.59 -17.19 -2.58
N ASP A 289 -14.51 -16.41 -3.65
CA ASP A 289 -14.54 -14.96 -3.59
C ASP A 289 -15.98 -14.46 -3.70
N GLU A 290 -16.45 -13.79 -2.65
CA GLU A 290 -17.80 -13.20 -2.59
C GLU A 290 -18.10 -12.31 -3.81
N LYS A 291 -17.12 -11.50 -4.25
CA LYS A 291 -17.28 -10.60 -5.40
C LYS A 291 -17.45 -11.35 -6.74
N LEU A 292 -16.93 -12.57 -6.83
CA LEU A 292 -17.11 -13.41 -7.99
C LEU A 292 -18.44 -14.17 -7.95
N VAL A 293 -18.93 -14.50 -6.74
CA VAL A 293 -20.21 -15.18 -6.53
C VAL A 293 -21.38 -14.20 -6.65
N ILE A 294 -21.25 -13.02 -6.08
CA ILE A 294 -22.26 -11.94 -6.07
C ILE A 294 -21.64 -10.67 -6.69
N PRO A 295 -21.44 -10.64 -8.00
CA PRO A 295 -20.77 -9.53 -8.67
C PRO A 295 -21.63 -8.27 -8.80
N ASN A 296 -22.93 -8.38 -8.64
CA ASN A 296 -23.87 -7.26 -8.67
C ASN A 296 -24.73 -7.25 -7.39
N THR A 297 -24.32 -6.42 -6.45
CA THR A 297 -24.95 -6.29 -5.14
C THR A 297 -26.29 -5.51 -5.17
N THR A 298 -26.63 -4.91 -6.32
CA THR A 298 -27.93 -4.22 -6.51
C THR A 298 -29.07 -5.17 -6.81
N LEU A 299 -28.76 -6.43 -7.16
CA LEU A 299 -29.75 -7.47 -7.39
C LEU A 299 -30.12 -8.13 -6.07
N SER A 300 -31.39 -8.56 -5.98
CA SER A 300 -31.90 -9.39 -4.90
C SER A 300 -31.58 -10.88 -5.16
N VAL A 301 -31.81 -11.73 -4.16
CA VAL A 301 -31.71 -13.18 -4.36
C VAL A 301 -32.72 -13.65 -5.38
N TYR A 302 -33.92 -13.05 -5.39
CA TYR A 302 -34.97 -13.36 -6.37
C TYR A 302 -34.56 -12.99 -7.79
N ASP A 303 -33.91 -11.83 -7.98
CA ASP A 303 -33.41 -11.33 -9.27
C ASP A 303 -32.11 -12.05 -9.72
N GLY A 304 -31.57 -12.97 -8.91
CA GLY A 304 -30.40 -13.77 -9.24
C GLY A 304 -29.08 -13.11 -8.92
N CYS A 305 -28.93 -12.46 -7.78
CA CYS A 305 -27.63 -11.89 -7.35
C CYS A 305 -26.53 -12.97 -7.24
N VAL A 306 -26.88 -14.21 -6.92
CA VAL A 306 -25.95 -15.34 -6.76
C VAL A 306 -25.67 -15.99 -8.12
N VAL A 307 -24.61 -15.57 -8.79
CA VAL A 307 -24.31 -15.97 -10.19
C VAL A 307 -23.98 -17.46 -10.33
N CYS A 308 -23.42 -18.10 -9.30
CA CYS A 308 -23.11 -19.52 -9.35
C CYS A 308 -24.37 -20.41 -9.40
N TRP A 309 -25.53 -19.86 -9.04
CA TRP A 309 -26.83 -20.54 -9.16
C TRP A 309 -27.51 -20.33 -10.52
N HIS A 310 -26.87 -19.63 -11.47
CA HIS A 310 -27.41 -19.45 -12.82
C HIS A 310 -27.22 -20.72 -13.66
N GLY A 311 -28.13 -20.92 -14.62
CA GLY A 311 -28.18 -22.10 -15.51
C GLY A 311 -29.21 -23.10 -15.06
N GLU A 312 -29.72 -23.90 -16.03
CA GLU A 312 -30.90 -24.77 -15.84
C GLU A 312 -30.81 -25.71 -14.61
N LYS A 313 -29.65 -26.36 -14.40
CA LYS A 313 -29.45 -27.28 -13.27
C LYS A 313 -29.15 -26.56 -11.95
N MET A 314 -28.47 -25.42 -11.98
CA MET A 314 -28.05 -24.73 -10.76
C MET A 314 -29.13 -23.80 -10.21
N LYS A 315 -30.11 -23.43 -11.04
CA LYS A 315 -31.28 -22.64 -10.63
C LYS A 315 -32.15 -23.34 -9.58
N GLU A 316 -32.02 -24.64 -9.46
CA GLU A 316 -32.70 -25.42 -8.42
C GLU A 316 -32.24 -24.96 -7.01
N TRP A 317 -30.98 -24.57 -6.83
CA TRP A 317 -30.46 -24.06 -5.56
C TRP A 317 -31.13 -22.72 -5.18
N GLN A 318 -31.25 -21.80 -6.12
CA GLN A 318 -31.98 -20.54 -5.89
C GLN A 318 -33.42 -20.79 -5.48
N GLN A 319 -34.13 -21.68 -6.21
CA GLN A 319 -35.50 -22.01 -5.89
C GLN A 319 -35.63 -22.73 -4.55
N TRP A 320 -34.62 -23.54 -4.19
CA TRP A 320 -34.62 -24.24 -2.92
C TRP A 320 -34.39 -23.21 -1.76
N PHE A 321 -33.45 -22.30 -1.90
CA PHE A 321 -33.26 -21.21 -0.94
C PHE A 321 -34.52 -20.35 -0.77
N ILE A 322 -35.13 -19.89 -1.87
CA ILE A 322 -36.33 -19.06 -1.85
C ILE A 322 -37.49 -19.74 -1.10
N ARG A 323 -37.66 -21.04 -1.27
CA ARG A 323 -38.72 -21.80 -0.57
C ARG A 323 -38.48 -21.86 0.95
N HIS A 324 -37.25 -22.01 1.40
CA HIS A 324 -36.88 -22.01 2.84
C HIS A 324 -36.82 -20.64 3.44
N ALA A 325 -36.46 -19.65 2.68
CA ALA A 325 -36.31 -18.25 3.11
C ALA A 325 -37.62 -17.68 3.73
N ALA A 326 -38.77 -18.15 3.30
CA ALA A 326 -40.06 -17.73 3.86
C ALA A 326 -40.31 -18.18 5.30
N ILE A 327 -39.60 -19.21 5.78
CA ILE A 327 -39.72 -19.74 7.16
C ILE A 327 -39.04 -18.77 8.14
N ASP A 328 -37.92 -18.17 7.74
CA ASP A 328 -37.09 -17.31 8.57
C ASP A 328 -37.26 -15.81 8.23
N ASP A 329 -38.33 -15.44 7.52
CA ASP A 329 -38.62 -14.05 7.09
C ASP A 329 -37.44 -13.38 6.36
N PHE A 330 -36.66 -14.14 5.57
CA PHE A 330 -35.55 -13.61 4.79
C PHE A 330 -36.07 -12.73 3.62
N PRO A 331 -35.59 -11.48 3.47
CA PRO A 331 -36.10 -10.55 2.46
C PRO A 331 -35.55 -10.85 1.07
N ILE A 332 -36.11 -11.83 0.35
CA ILE A 332 -35.65 -12.31 -0.96
C ILE A 332 -35.67 -11.27 -2.08
N PHE A 333 -36.48 -10.20 -1.95
CA PHE A 333 -36.60 -9.12 -2.92
C PHE A 333 -35.68 -7.93 -2.61
N GLU A 334 -35.07 -7.90 -1.42
CA GLU A 334 -34.16 -6.80 -1.03
C GLU A 334 -32.81 -6.96 -1.76
N PRO A 335 -32.26 -5.87 -2.34
CA PRO A 335 -30.91 -5.88 -2.90
C PRO A 335 -29.88 -6.40 -1.88
N TYR A 336 -28.91 -7.21 -2.34
CA TYR A 336 -27.89 -7.81 -1.48
C TYR A 336 -27.14 -6.78 -0.64
N MET A 337 -26.86 -5.58 -1.20
CA MET A 337 -26.19 -4.50 -0.50
C MET A 337 -26.96 -3.95 0.71
N ASN A 338 -28.29 -4.08 0.71
CA ASN A 338 -29.15 -3.60 1.81
C ASN A 338 -29.38 -4.66 2.90
N LEU A 339 -29.00 -5.93 2.64
CA LEU A 339 -29.09 -7.00 3.63
C LEU A 339 -28.21 -6.71 4.84
N THR A 340 -28.71 -7.01 6.04
CA THR A 340 -27.91 -6.98 7.26
C THR A 340 -26.81 -8.05 7.20
N GLN A 341 -25.74 -7.89 8.00
CA GLN A 341 -24.66 -8.89 8.05
C GLN A 341 -25.21 -10.27 8.41
N GLN A 342 -26.13 -10.35 9.37
CA GLN A 342 -26.76 -11.61 9.75
C GLN A 342 -27.53 -12.27 8.60
N GLN A 343 -28.25 -11.49 7.77
CA GLN A 343 -28.94 -12.01 6.59
C GLN A 343 -27.95 -12.46 5.50
N LYS A 344 -26.83 -11.74 5.32
CA LYS A 344 -25.74 -12.20 4.44
C LYS A 344 -25.16 -13.51 4.93
N ASP A 345 -24.90 -13.64 6.23
CA ASP A 345 -24.40 -14.88 6.83
C ASP A 345 -25.38 -16.06 6.62
N TRP A 346 -26.68 -15.83 6.69
CA TRP A 346 -27.68 -16.84 6.39
C TRP A 346 -27.64 -17.31 4.95
N LEU A 347 -27.46 -16.40 3.99
CA LEU A 347 -27.33 -16.76 2.58
C LEU A 347 -26.05 -17.58 2.32
N TRP A 348 -24.98 -17.28 3.04
CA TRP A 348 -23.70 -17.96 2.89
C TRP A 348 -23.64 -19.27 3.64
N HIS A 349 -24.05 -19.34 4.91
CA HIS A 349 -23.83 -20.47 5.82
C HIS A 349 -25.07 -21.28 6.16
N GLY A 350 -26.25 -20.82 5.78
CA GLY A 350 -27.54 -21.46 5.98
C GLY A 350 -28.48 -20.71 6.90
N LEU A 351 -29.77 -20.91 6.69
CA LEU A 351 -30.84 -20.28 7.44
C LEU A 351 -30.94 -20.84 8.88
N PRO A 352 -31.48 -20.11 9.85
CA PRO A 352 -31.68 -20.60 11.23
C PRO A 352 -32.54 -21.88 11.30
N SER A 353 -33.58 -21.99 10.45
CA SER A 353 -34.44 -23.17 10.36
C SER A 353 -33.72 -24.43 9.88
N ASP A 354 -32.55 -24.27 9.23
CA ASP A 354 -31.79 -25.40 8.67
C ASP A 354 -30.67 -25.87 9.62
N LYS A 355 -30.65 -25.44 10.89
CA LYS A 355 -29.55 -25.71 11.84
C LYS A 355 -29.21 -27.20 11.96
N ASP A 356 -30.24 -28.05 11.98
CA ASP A 356 -30.11 -29.49 12.14
C ASP A 356 -30.22 -30.27 10.81
N ALA A 357 -30.36 -29.57 9.68
CA ALA A 357 -30.49 -30.20 8.36
C ALA A 357 -29.12 -30.71 7.85
N THR A 358 -29.13 -31.92 7.31
CA THR A 358 -27.93 -32.54 6.68
C THR A 358 -27.51 -31.83 5.38
N GLU A 359 -28.46 -31.25 4.67
CA GLU A 359 -28.21 -30.43 3.46
C GLU A 359 -28.93 -29.08 3.62
N LYS A 360 -28.25 -27.98 3.30
CA LYS A 360 -28.75 -26.62 3.46
C LYS A 360 -28.77 -25.89 2.13
N PRO A 361 -29.81 -25.09 1.84
CA PRO A 361 -29.87 -24.27 0.64
C PRO A 361 -29.01 -23.00 0.79
N CYS A 362 -27.68 -23.14 0.88
CA CYS A 362 -26.78 -22.02 1.05
C CYS A 362 -25.58 -22.08 0.09
N ILE A 363 -24.84 -20.98 -0.01
CA ILE A 363 -23.70 -20.87 -0.93
C ILE A 363 -22.59 -21.85 -0.55
N ASP A 364 -22.29 -22.02 0.74
CA ASP A 364 -21.24 -22.92 1.19
C ASP A 364 -21.52 -24.38 0.83
N GLU A 365 -22.74 -24.86 1.04
CA GLU A 365 -23.12 -26.23 0.68
C GLU A 365 -23.11 -26.46 -0.84
N PHE A 366 -23.51 -25.43 -1.61
CA PHE A 366 -23.34 -25.46 -3.07
C PHE A 366 -21.87 -25.69 -3.46
N PHE A 367 -20.94 -24.95 -2.87
CA PHE A 367 -19.52 -25.13 -3.20
C PHE A 367 -18.93 -26.42 -2.64
N LYS A 368 -19.42 -26.94 -1.52
CA LYS A 368 -19.06 -28.29 -1.04
C LYS A 368 -19.47 -29.35 -2.05
N MET A 369 -20.68 -29.24 -2.60
CA MET A 369 -21.16 -30.17 -3.67
C MET A 369 -20.28 -30.07 -4.91
N VAL A 370 -19.88 -28.82 -5.32
CA VAL A 370 -18.99 -28.62 -6.46
C VAL A 370 -17.60 -29.19 -6.17
N GLU A 371 -17.09 -29.08 -4.97
CA GLU A 371 -15.81 -29.64 -4.54
C GLU A 371 -15.84 -31.17 -4.50
N ALA A 372 -16.89 -31.77 -3.98
CA ALA A 372 -17.08 -33.22 -4.01
C ALA A 372 -17.16 -33.77 -5.44
N SER A 373 -17.58 -32.94 -6.39
CA SER A 373 -17.79 -33.36 -7.81
C SER A 373 -16.62 -32.96 -8.73
N GLN A 374 -15.44 -32.60 -8.21
CA GLN A 374 -14.25 -32.14 -8.98
C GLN A 374 -13.72 -33.20 -10.00
N TYR A 375 -14.10 -34.46 -9.90
CA TYR A 375 -13.76 -35.47 -10.89
C TYR A 375 -14.35 -35.15 -12.28
N LYS A 376 -15.40 -34.32 -12.37
CA LYS A 376 -15.97 -33.80 -13.62
C LYS A 376 -15.33 -32.49 -14.01
N ILE A 377 -14.86 -32.35 -15.25
CA ILE A 377 -14.16 -31.17 -15.78
C ILE A 377 -14.97 -29.88 -15.57
N GLN A 378 -16.29 -29.93 -15.80
CA GLN A 378 -17.20 -28.78 -15.67
C GLN A 378 -17.19 -28.16 -14.25
N TYR A 379 -17.12 -28.98 -13.19
CA TYR A 379 -17.10 -28.52 -11.82
C TYR A 379 -15.72 -27.97 -11.42
N ARG A 380 -14.63 -28.52 -12.00
CA ARG A 380 -13.29 -27.92 -11.84
C ARG A 380 -13.19 -26.53 -12.45
N VAL A 381 -13.75 -26.35 -13.65
CA VAL A 381 -13.80 -25.04 -14.32
C VAL A 381 -14.69 -24.09 -13.54
N MET A 382 -15.84 -24.54 -13.05
CA MET A 382 -16.73 -23.74 -12.21
C MET A 382 -16.02 -23.27 -10.94
N LEU A 383 -15.38 -24.17 -10.21
CA LEU A 383 -14.65 -23.83 -8.98
C LEU A 383 -13.50 -22.84 -9.25
N ALA A 384 -12.75 -23.04 -10.33
CA ALA A 384 -11.68 -22.13 -10.72
C ALA A 384 -12.19 -20.71 -11.05
N ARG A 385 -13.43 -20.59 -11.58
CA ARG A 385 -14.06 -19.29 -11.89
C ARG A 385 -14.38 -18.48 -10.65
N TYR A 386 -14.76 -19.13 -9.53
CA TYR A 386 -15.19 -18.47 -8.31
C TYR A 386 -14.10 -18.42 -7.22
N ARG A 387 -12.94 -19.06 -7.44
CA ARG A 387 -11.80 -18.96 -6.54
C ARG A 387 -11.04 -17.66 -6.75
N GLY A 388 -10.77 -16.99 -5.64
CA GLY A 388 -9.99 -15.76 -5.56
C GLY A 388 -9.12 -15.72 -4.31
N ARG A 389 -8.42 -14.60 -4.11
CA ARG A 389 -7.71 -14.33 -2.87
C ARG A 389 -8.68 -13.71 -1.86
N THR A 390 -9.17 -14.53 -0.93
CA THR A 390 -10.10 -14.12 0.11
C THR A 390 -9.39 -13.84 1.43
N THR A 391 -10.03 -13.08 2.29
CA THR A 391 -9.54 -12.87 3.66
C THR A 391 -9.56 -14.20 4.42
N CYS A 392 -8.51 -14.49 5.16
CA CYS A 392 -8.41 -15.72 5.94
C CYS A 392 -9.55 -15.79 6.98
N PRO A 393 -10.36 -16.85 7.02
CA PRO A 393 -11.48 -16.95 7.96
C PRO A 393 -11.06 -17.09 9.42
N THR A 394 -9.84 -17.56 9.68
CA THR A 394 -9.34 -17.78 11.05
C THR A 394 -8.82 -16.47 11.67
N CYS A 395 -7.98 -15.73 10.93
CA CYS A 395 -7.36 -14.51 11.45
C CYS A 395 -8.01 -13.22 10.95
N HIS A 396 -9.04 -13.29 10.12
CA HIS A 396 -9.74 -12.13 9.55
C HIS A 396 -8.80 -11.07 8.95
N GLY A 397 -7.67 -11.53 8.38
CA GLY A 397 -6.67 -10.67 7.75
C GLY A 397 -5.60 -10.09 8.70
N THR A 398 -5.64 -10.39 9.99
CA THR A 398 -4.64 -9.91 10.97
C THR A 398 -3.32 -10.66 10.90
N ARG A 399 -3.29 -11.86 10.30
CA ARG A 399 -2.11 -12.71 10.05
C ARG A 399 -1.55 -13.45 11.27
N LEU A 400 -1.95 -13.05 12.48
CA LEU A 400 -1.54 -13.66 13.71
C LEU A 400 -2.49 -14.81 14.09
N LYS A 401 -2.01 -15.69 14.94
CA LYS A 401 -2.84 -16.73 15.54
C LYS A 401 -3.82 -16.12 16.57
N PRO A 402 -4.95 -16.79 16.87
CA PRO A 402 -5.97 -16.27 17.78
C PRO A 402 -5.45 -15.93 19.19
N GLU A 403 -4.45 -16.65 19.67
CA GLU A 403 -3.86 -16.45 20.99
C GLU A 403 -3.25 -15.05 21.17
N ALA A 404 -2.76 -14.45 20.10
CA ALA A 404 -2.26 -13.07 20.11
C ALA A 404 -3.35 -12.03 20.43
N GLU A 405 -4.63 -12.37 20.21
CA GLU A 405 -5.78 -11.48 20.45
C GLU A 405 -6.16 -11.38 21.92
N TYR A 406 -5.78 -12.39 22.71
CA TYR A 406 -6.03 -12.40 24.13
C TYR A 406 -5.14 -11.41 24.90
N VAL A 407 -4.03 -10.99 24.31
CA VAL A 407 -3.10 -10.04 24.93
C VAL A 407 -3.52 -8.61 24.56
N LYS A 408 -3.75 -7.79 25.59
CA LYS A 408 -4.26 -6.40 25.42
C LYS A 408 -3.43 -5.38 26.17
N ILE A 409 -3.38 -4.18 25.61
CA ILE A 409 -2.88 -2.96 26.27
C ILE A 409 -3.99 -1.92 26.17
N GLY A 410 -4.38 -1.30 27.28
CA GLY A 410 -5.49 -0.33 27.28
C GLY A 410 -6.80 -0.90 26.68
N GLY A 411 -7.05 -2.20 26.86
CA GLY A 411 -8.24 -2.91 26.37
C GLY A 411 -8.21 -3.27 24.88
N ARG A 412 -7.11 -3.04 24.15
CA ARG A 412 -6.95 -3.32 22.71
C ARG A 412 -5.88 -4.36 22.44
N SER A 413 -6.15 -5.28 21.51
CA SER A 413 -5.17 -6.21 20.99
C SER A 413 -4.28 -5.54 19.94
N ILE A 414 -3.14 -6.15 19.60
CA ILE A 414 -2.28 -5.68 18.52
C ILE A 414 -3.04 -5.68 17.17
N ASN A 415 -3.95 -6.64 17.01
CA ASN A 415 -4.79 -6.78 15.82
C ASN A 415 -5.74 -5.58 15.64
N ASP A 416 -6.34 -5.12 16.73
CA ASP A 416 -7.17 -3.91 16.72
C ASP A 416 -6.38 -2.68 16.28
N LEU A 417 -5.15 -2.53 16.82
CA LEU A 417 -4.31 -1.35 16.54
C LEU A 417 -3.85 -1.29 15.09
N VAL A 418 -3.42 -2.42 14.51
CA VAL A 418 -2.91 -2.42 13.12
C VAL A 418 -4.00 -2.21 12.07
N GLN A 419 -5.25 -2.41 12.43
CA GLN A 419 -6.40 -2.16 11.55
C GLN A 419 -6.92 -0.71 11.65
N MET A 420 -6.52 0.03 12.68
CA MET A 420 -6.92 1.43 12.83
C MET A 420 -6.19 2.32 11.81
N PRO A 421 -6.86 3.35 11.24
CA PRO A 421 -6.18 4.43 10.56
C PRO A 421 -5.15 5.12 11.46
N VAL A 422 -4.01 5.52 10.90
CA VAL A 422 -2.89 6.13 11.64
C VAL A 422 -3.34 7.33 12.50
N VAL A 423 -4.29 8.14 12.00
CA VAL A 423 -4.88 9.26 12.79
C VAL A 423 -5.48 8.76 14.09
N ARG A 424 -6.37 7.76 14.03
CA ARG A 424 -7.02 7.20 15.23
C ARG A 424 -6.03 6.47 16.12
N LEU A 425 -5.08 5.78 15.53
CA LEU A 425 -4.02 5.08 16.27
C LEU A 425 -3.19 6.07 17.09
N LYS A 426 -2.79 7.21 16.49
CA LYS A 426 -2.07 8.28 17.20
C LYS A 426 -2.89 8.86 18.35
N GLU A 427 -4.17 9.17 18.10
CA GLU A 427 -5.09 9.66 19.13
C GLU A 427 -5.24 8.68 20.29
N TRP A 428 -5.30 7.38 19.99
CA TRP A 428 -5.37 6.33 20.99
C TRP A 428 -4.11 6.27 21.85
N PHE A 429 -2.91 6.31 21.23
CA PHE A 429 -1.64 6.34 21.98
C PHE A 429 -1.46 7.61 22.83
N ASP A 430 -2.03 8.74 22.40
CA ASP A 430 -1.94 10.00 23.16
C ASP A 430 -2.84 10.00 24.40
N ARG A 431 -3.96 9.23 24.34
CA ARG A 431 -4.90 9.08 25.46
C ARG A 431 -4.65 7.83 26.31
N LEU A 432 -3.66 7.03 25.94
CA LEU A 432 -3.38 5.77 26.64
C LEU A 432 -2.88 6.04 28.06
N GLU A 433 -3.64 5.58 29.05
CA GLU A 433 -3.27 5.59 30.46
C GLU A 433 -2.73 4.21 30.85
N LEU A 434 -1.55 4.19 31.44
CA LEU A 434 -0.86 2.99 31.91
C LEU A 434 -0.54 3.15 33.38
N ASN A 435 -0.41 2.04 34.09
CA ASN A 435 0.13 2.05 35.45
C ASN A 435 1.61 2.50 35.44
N GLU A 436 2.15 2.89 36.59
CA GLU A 436 3.52 3.45 36.70
C GLU A 436 4.58 2.49 36.19
N GLN A 437 4.44 1.19 36.45
CA GLN A 437 5.40 0.15 36.04
C GLN A 437 5.41 -0.03 34.53
N ASP A 438 4.24 -0.18 33.91
CA ASP A 438 4.13 -0.34 32.45
C ASP A 438 4.56 0.91 31.71
N GLN A 439 4.30 2.10 32.29
CA GLN A 439 4.74 3.37 31.74
C GLN A 439 6.28 3.48 31.73
N GLU A 440 6.97 3.05 32.78
CA GLU A 440 8.43 3.09 32.83
C GLU A 440 9.06 2.08 31.87
N VAL A 441 8.58 0.85 31.86
CA VAL A 441 9.04 -0.23 30.96
C VAL A 441 8.78 0.13 29.48
N GLY A 442 7.60 0.69 29.18
CA GLY A 442 7.17 1.01 27.81
C GLY A 442 7.67 2.36 27.29
N LYS A 443 8.21 3.25 28.13
CA LYS A 443 8.50 4.66 27.82
C LYS A 443 9.24 4.88 26.49
N ARG A 444 10.33 4.17 26.28
CA ARG A 444 11.12 4.30 25.05
C ARG A 444 10.36 3.83 23.81
N LEU A 445 9.68 2.69 23.92
CA LEU A 445 8.91 2.12 22.81
C LEU A 445 7.72 3.03 22.44
N LEU A 446 7.00 3.55 23.43
CA LEU A 446 5.90 4.49 23.24
C LEU A 446 6.36 5.78 22.57
N THR A 447 7.53 6.31 22.96
CA THR A 447 8.10 7.53 22.34
C THR A 447 8.39 7.27 20.85
N GLU A 448 9.04 6.15 20.52
CA GLU A 448 9.37 5.80 19.14
C GLU A 448 8.12 5.58 18.29
N ILE A 449 7.11 4.87 18.82
CA ILE A 449 5.84 4.67 18.12
C ILE A 449 5.15 6.02 17.86
N LYS A 450 5.03 6.88 18.89
CA LYS A 450 4.37 8.19 18.76
C LYS A 450 5.07 9.09 17.76
N ASN A 451 6.40 9.10 17.72
CA ASN A 451 7.19 9.88 16.78
C ASN A 451 6.98 9.40 15.33
N ARG A 452 7.08 8.09 15.09
CA ARG A 452 6.86 7.51 13.75
C ARG A 452 5.42 7.71 13.24
N LEU A 453 4.43 7.58 14.12
CA LEU A 453 3.04 7.89 13.77
C LEU A 453 2.89 9.38 13.42
N GLN A 454 3.55 10.28 14.15
CA GLN A 454 3.54 11.71 13.84
C GLN A 454 4.18 12.01 12.49
N PHE A 455 5.28 11.36 12.13
CA PHE A 455 5.87 11.50 10.79
C PHE A 455 4.92 11.05 9.68
N LEU A 456 4.20 9.93 9.85
CA LEU A 456 3.18 9.50 8.89
C LEU A 456 2.06 10.53 8.73
N LEU A 457 1.64 11.19 9.82
CA LEU A 457 0.65 12.26 9.77
C LEU A 457 1.17 13.49 9.04
N ASN A 458 2.42 13.86 9.29
CA ASN A 458 3.06 15.04 8.69
C ASN A 458 3.20 14.91 7.17
N VAL A 459 3.38 13.68 6.65
CA VAL A 459 3.42 13.42 5.20
C VAL A 459 2.06 13.12 4.58
N GLY A 460 0.95 13.32 5.30
CA GLY A 460 -0.40 13.14 4.78
C GLY A 460 -0.89 11.70 4.64
N LEU A 461 -0.26 10.73 5.34
CA LEU A 461 -0.61 9.30 5.29
C LEU A 461 -1.52 8.84 6.44
N GLY A 462 -2.21 9.76 7.09
CA GLY A 462 -3.05 9.48 8.26
C GLY A 462 -4.23 8.53 8.02
N TYR A 463 -4.67 8.39 6.79
CA TYR A 463 -5.75 7.49 6.39
C TYR A 463 -5.31 6.02 6.22
N LEU A 464 -4.02 5.75 6.14
CA LEU A 464 -3.51 4.38 6.01
C LEU A 464 -3.67 3.61 7.31
N THR A 465 -3.75 2.28 7.18
CA THR A 465 -3.67 1.35 8.30
C THR A 465 -2.30 0.65 8.29
N LEU A 466 -1.79 0.27 9.45
CA LEU A 466 -0.51 -0.43 9.55
C LEU A 466 -0.53 -1.80 8.88
N ASN A 467 -1.70 -2.44 8.79
CA ASN A 467 -1.88 -3.75 8.16
C ASN A 467 -1.97 -3.70 6.63
N ARG A 468 -2.05 -2.50 6.02
CA ARG A 468 -2.11 -2.36 4.56
C ARG A 468 -0.85 -2.92 3.91
N LEU A 469 -1.02 -3.72 2.87
CA LEU A 469 0.08 -4.33 2.12
C LEU A 469 0.90 -3.28 1.37
N SER A 470 2.23 -3.38 1.45
CA SER A 470 3.14 -2.45 0.76
C SER A 470 2.99 -2.49 -0.76
N ASN A 471 2.67 -3.65 -1.34
CA ASN A 471 2.45 -3.79 -2.79
C ASN A 471 1.10 -3.22 -3.29
N SER A 472 0.23 -2.79 -2.39
CA SER A 472 -1.04 -2.12 -2.72
C SER A 472 -0.94 -0.59 -2.66
N LEU A 473 0.22 -0.07 -2.31
CA LEU A 473 0.48 1.36 -2.20
C LEU A 473 0.76 1.97 -3.58
N SER A 474 0.37 3.21 -3.77
CA SER A 474 0.82 4.00 -4.91
C SER A 474 2.32 4.34 -4.80
N GLY A 475 2.95 4.75 -5.90
CA GLY A 475 4.35 5.17 -5.90
C GLY A 475 4.63 6.30 -4.91
N GLY A 476 3.77 7.32 -4.88
CA GLY A 476 3.88 8.44 -3.95
C GLY A 476 3.65 8.03 -2.48
N GLU A 477 2.70 7.13 -2.19
CA GLU A 477 2.52 6.58 -0.83
C GLU A 477 3.77 5.84 -0.36
N SER A 478 4.35 4.96 -1.22
CA SER A 478 5.58 4.23 -0.91
C SER A 478 6.75 5.17 -0.64
N GLN A 479 6.92 6.20 -1.46
CA GLN A 479 7.98 7.20 -1.31
C GLN A 479 7.87 7.95 0.01
N ARG A 480 6.67 8.39 0.38
CA ARG A 480 6.42 9.09 1.64
C ARG A 480 6.66 8.19 2.86
N ILE A 481 6.33 6.90 2.77
CA ILE A 481 6.66 5.92 3.81
C ILE A 481 8.18 5.81 3.98
N ASN A 482 8.94 5.74 2.88
CA ASN A 482 10.41 5.70 2.93
C ASN A 482 10.99 6.99 3.52
N LEU A 483 10.40 8.15 3.20
CA LEU A 483 10.79 9.43 3.81
C LEU A 483 10.57 9.40 5.34
N CYS A 484 9.43 8.88 5.80
CA CYS A 484 9.17 8.73 7.24
C CYS A 484 10.18 7.81 7.93
N THR A 485 10.55 6.70 7.29
CA THR A 485 11.57 5.78 7.83
C THR A 485 12.94 6.46 7.93
N SER A 486 13.31 7.26 6.92
CA SER A 486 14.56 8.01 6.89
C SER A 486 14.61 9.09 7.99
N LEU A 487 13.51 9.80 8.25
CA LEU A 487 13.39 10.74 9.36
C LEU A 487 13.52 10.06 10.72
N GLY A 488 12.94 8.87 10.86
CA GLY A 488 13.04 8.05 12.07
C GLY A 488 14.45 7.56 12.37
N SER A 489 15.34 7.49 11.37
CA SER A 489 16.74 7.04 11.55
C SER A 489 17.67 8.11 12.16
N SER A 490 17.21 9.37 12.25
CA SER A 490 17.97 10.52 12.84
C SER A 490 19.40 10.68 12.30
N LEU A 491 19.62 10.35 11.02
CA LEU A 491 20.92 10.52 10.38
C LEU A 491 21.20 12.01 10.16
N VAL A 492 22.39 12.46 10.55
CA VAL A 492 22.85 13.85 10.47
C VAL A 492 24.02 13.95 9.52
N GLY A 493 24.10 15.07 8.78
CA GLY A 493 25.22 15.33 7.86
C GLY A 493 25.18 14.48 6.59
N SER A 494 24.02 13.96 6.22
CA SER A 494 23.77 13.13 5.03
C SER A 494 23.23 13.96 3.87
N LEU A 495 23.29 13.39 2.66
CA LEU A 495 22.66 13.93 1.45
C LEU A 495 21.41 13.11 1.14
N TYR A 496 20.25 13.74 1.23
CA TYR A 496 18.99 13.15 0.80
C TYR A 496 18.65 13.62 -0.60
N ILE A 497 18.35 12.69 -1.48
CA ILE A 497 17.93 12.95 -2.86
C ILE A 497 16.54 12.36 -3.06
N LEU A 498 15.55 13.21 -3.37
CA LEU A 498 14.16 12.81 -3.52
C LEU A 498 13.70 13.05 -4.96
N ASP A 499 12.89 12.12 -5.50
CA ASP A 499 12.32 12.20 -6.83
C ASP A 499 10.83 12.54 -6.75
N GLU A 500 10.47 13.77 -7.08
CA GLU A 500 9.11 14.29 -7.14
C GLU A 500 8.22 13.89 -5.94
N PRO A 501 8.60 14.24 -4.70
CA PRO A 501 7.89 13.78 -3.50
C PRO A 501 6.47 14.38 -3.35
N SER A 502 6.11 15.43 -4.10
CA SER A 502 4.76 16.03 -4.12
C SER A 502 3.73 15.26 -4.94
N ILE A 503 4.13 14.20 -5.64
CA ILE A 503 3.23 13.44 -6.52
C ILE A 503 1.95 13.00 -5.81
N GLY A 504 0.80 13.31 -6.45
CA GLY A 504 -0.52 12.94 -5.97
C GLY A 504 -0.93 13.62 -4.66
N LEU A 505 -0.21 14.69 -4.26
CA LEU A 505 -0.56 15.49 -3.09
C LEU A 505 -1.47 16.66 -3.48
N PRO A 506 -2.55 16.87 -2.72
CA PRO A 506 -3.25 18.16 -2.75
C PRO A 506 -2.41 19.24 -2.09
N ALA A 507 -2.62 20.51 -2.45
CA ALA A 507 -1.84 21.66 -1.99
C ALA A 507 -1.65 21.70 -0.45
N ARG A 508 -2.69 21.34 0.33
CA ARG A 508 -2.61 21.25 1.79
C ARG A 508 -1.52 20.28 2.27
N ASP A 509 -1.40 19.13 1.61
CA ASP A 509 -0.45 18.09 2.02
C ASP A 509 0.95 18.41 1.48
N THR A 510 1.06 19.16 0.37
CA THR A 510 2.33 19.75 -0.12
C THR A 510 2.93 20.70 0.90
N ASP A 511 2.13 21.58 1.52
CA ASP A 511 2.59 22.47 2.59
C ASP A 511 3.23 21.68 3.76
N ARG A 512 2.58 20.59 4.17
CA ARG A 512 3.10 19.70 5.22
C ARG A 512 4.41 19.03 4.82
N LEU A 513 4.50 18.58 3.56
CA LEU A 513 5.72 17.98 3.03
C LEU A 513 6.88 18.98 3.03
N ILE A 514 6.64 20.25 2.69
CA ILE A 514 7.64 21.32 2.76
C ILE A 514 8.19 21.45 4.18
N HIS A 515 7.34 21.42 5.20
CA HIS A 515 7.79 21.46 6.59
C HIS A 515 8.68 20.27 6.93
N VAL A 516 8.28 19.05 6.51
CA VAL A 516 9.08 17.83 6.72
C VAL A 516 10.45 17.92 6.05
N LEU A 517 10.53 18.45 4.82
CA LEU A 517 11.80 18.63 4.11
C LEU A 517 12.72 19.68 4.80
N LYS A 518 12.13 20.73 5.37
CA LYS A 518 12.86 21.72 6.18
C LYS A 518 13.33 21.15 7.51
N ASP A 519 12.48 20.38 8.20
CA ASP A 519 12.90 19.68 9.43
C ASP A 519 14.09 18.75 9.16
N LEU A 520 14.09 18.05 8.01
CA LEU A 520 15.21 17.21 7.60
C LEU A 520 16.49 18.02 7.34
N GLN A 521 16.35 19.20 6.76
CA GLN A 521 17.46 20.17 6.57
C GLN A 521 17.96 20.69 7.93
N ASP A 522 17.08 21.07 8.83
CA ASP A 522 17.41 21.65 10.14
C ASP A 522 18.18 20.66 11.04
N LEU A 523 18.02 19.35 10.79
CA LEU A 523 18.88 18.32 11.39
C LEU A 523 20.34 18.33 10.87
N GLY A 524 20.71 19.27 9.98
CA GLY A 524 22.05 19.40 9.42
C GLY A 524 22.30 18.55 8.19
N ASN A 525 21.24 18.15 7.46
CA ASN A 525 21.35 17.41 6.23
C ASN A 525 21.29 18.33 5.00
N THR A 526 21.83 17.86 3.89
CA THR A 526 21.64 18.47 2.57
C THR A 526 20.47 17.77 1.89
N VAL A 527 19.44 18.52 1.49
CA VAL A 527 18.24 17.97 0.87
C VAL A 527 18.20 18.43 -0.58
N VAL A 528 18.25 17.50 -1.52
CA VAL A 528 18.15 17.75 -2.96
C VAL A 528 16.87 17.09 -3.48
N VAL A 529 16.01 17.88 -4.09
CA VAL A 529 14.69 17.41 -4.57
C VAL A 529 14.57 17.69 -6.06
N VAL A 530 14.26 16.68 -6.85
CA VAL A 530 13.82 16.87 -8.23
C VAL A 530 12.33 17.18 -8.19
N GLU A 531 11.90 18.33 -8.68
CA GLU A 531 10.51 18.77 -8.52
C GLU A 531 10.01 19.69 -9.62
N HIS A 532 8.66 19.72 -9.76
CA HIS A 532 7.90 20.56 -10.66
C HIS A 532 6.84 21.40 -9.95
N ASP A 533 6.59 21.14 -8.67
CA ASP A 533 5.59 21.85 -7.87
C ASP A 533 6.07 23.28 -7.54
N GLU A 534 5.21 24.27 -7.80
CA GLU A 534 5.53 25.68 -7.59
C GLU A 534 5.83 26.01 -6.11
N GLU A 535 5.05 25.44 -5.19
CA GLU A 535 5.19 25.75 -3.75
C GLU A 535 6.50 25.24 -3.19
N ILE A 536 6.90 24.03 -3.62
CA ILE A 536 8.20 23.42 -3.25
C ILE A 536 9.37 24.22 -3.84
N MET A 537 9.27 24.61 -5.14
CA MET A 537 10.30 25.43 -5.76
C MET A 537 10.46 26.80 -5.08
N ARG A 538 9.36 27.44 -4.67
CA ARG A 538 9.38 28.72 -3.92
C ARG A 538 9.89 28.58 -2.49
N ALA A 539 9.70 27.43 -1.87
CA ALA A 539 10.14 27.13 -0.52
C ALA A 539 11.62 26.76 -0.41
N ALA A 540 12.26 26.45 -1.56
CA ALA A 540 13.67 26.06 -1.62
C ALA A 540 14.61 27.23 -1.24
N ASP A 541 15.79 26.90 -0.70
CA ASP A 541 16.87 27.86 -0.51
C ASP A 541 17.62 28.10 -1.81
N TYR A 542 17.83 27.03 -2.58
CA TYR A 542 18.61 27.05 -3.81
C TYR A 542 17.87 26.34 -4.94
N LEU A 543 17.85 26.93 -6.12
CA LEU A 543 17.21 26.38 -7.30
C LEU A 543 18.25 26.16 -8.41
N ILE A 544 18.19 24.99 -9.04
CA ILE A 544 18.98 24.62 -10.22
C ILE A 544 17.98 24.21 -11.30
N ASP A 545 18.00 24.92 -12.42
CA ASP A 545 17.11 24.62 -13.55
C ASP A 545 17.91 24.07 -14.73
N ILE A 546 17.51 22.86 -15.18
CA ILE A 546 18.12 22.13 -16.28
C ILE A 546 17.23 22.25 -17.52
N GLY A 547 17.81 22.75 -18.61
CA GLY A 547 17.05 22.99 -19.81
C GLY A 547 17.95 23.32 -21.02
N PRO A 548 17.51 24.19 -21.94
CA PRO A 548 16.17 24.84 -21.97
C PRO A 548 15.04 23.87 -22.29
N ASP A 549 15.27 22.87 -23.16
CA ASP A 549 14.27 21.93 -23.66
C ASP A 549 14.60 20.48 -23.24
N ALA A 550 13.90 19.51 -23.80
CA ALA A 550 14.06 18.10 -23.52
C ALA A 550 15.12 17.43 -24.44
N GLY A 551 15.65 16.29 -24.00
CA GLY A 551 16.55 15.42 -24.76
C GLY A 551 17.81 16.14 -25.22
N ARG A 552 18.14 16.09 -26.53
CA ARG A 552 19.34 16.71 -27.12
C ARG A 552 19.37 18.24 -26.96
N LEU A 553 18.23 18.87 -26.93
CA LEU A 553 18.12 20.34 -26.77
C LEU A 553 18.19 20.77 -25.30
N GLY A 554 18.08 19.82 -24.34
CA GLY A 554 18.27 20.01 -22.92
C GLY A 554 19.72 19.83 -22.47
N GLY A 555 19.87 19.52 -21.18
CA GLY A 555 21.15 19.15 -20.58
C GLY A 555 22.08 20.30 -20.23
N GLU A 556 21.61 21.53 -20.27
CA GLU A 556 22.35 22.74 -19.87
C GLU A 556 21.79 23.29 -18.54
N VAL A 557 22.64 23.91 -17.74
CA VAL A 557 22.18 24.68 -16.57
C VAL A 557 21.71 26.04 -17.07
N VAL A 558 20.40 26.25 -17.10
CA VAL A 558 19.81 27.54 -17.58
C VAL A 558 19.61 28.56 -16.47
N PHE A 559 19.53 28.09 -15.22
CA PHE A 559 19.51 28.91 -14.02
C PHE A 559 20.11 28.15 -12.83
N HIS A 560 20.84 28.86 -11.99
CA HIS A 560 21.24 28.37 -10.67
C HIS A 560 21.41 29.56 -9.71
N GLY A 561 20.92 29.47 -8.51
CA GLY A 561 21.01 30.55 -7.52
C GLY A 561 20.04 30.40 -6.37
N ASN A 562 20.01 31.36 -5.45
CA ASN A 562 19.01 31.36 -4.39
C ASN A 562 17.62 31.55 -4.99
N ALA A 563 16.63 30.79 -4.49
CA ALA A 563 15.26 30.91 -4.95
C ALA A 563 14.67 32.31 -4.74
N LYS A 564 15.16 33.06 -3.75
CA LYS A 564 14.77 34.46 -3.49
C LYS A 564 15.25 35.45 -4.54
N ASP A 565 16.32 35.12 -5.25
CA ASP A 565 16.98 36.05 -6.21
C ASP A 565 16.41 35.89 -7.63
N ILE A 566 15.40 35.04 -7.83
CA ILE A 566 14.74 34.78 -9.13
C ILE A 566 14.23 36.07 -9.77
N THR A 567 13.78 37.04 -8.96
CA THR A 567 13.24 38.33 -9.43
C THR A 567 14.24 39.17 -10.24
N SER A 568 15.53 38.93 -10.06
CA SER A 568 16.60 39.59 -10.83
C SER A 568 16.83 38.96 -12.22
N SER A 569 16.21 37.82 -12.52
CA SER A 569 16.45 37.00 -13.72
C SER A 569 15.38 37.15 -14.80
N LYS A 570 14.77 38.34 -14.93
CA LYS A 570 13.79 38.65 -15.99
C LYS A 570 14.35 38.41 -17.37
N GLY A 571 13.54 37.80 -18.28
CA GLY A 571 13.94 37.45 -19.63
C GLY A 571 14.88 36.23 -19.70
N SER A 572 14.94 35.40 -18.67
CA SER A 572 15.72 34.17 -18.64
C SER A 572 15.29 33.18 -19.73
N LYS A 573 16.24 32.36 -20.22
CA LYS A 573 15.94 31.18 -21.05
C LYS A 573 15.24 30.05 -20.29
N SER A 574 15.19 30.11 -18.94
CA SER A 574 14.57 29.15 -18.09
C SER A 574 13.05 29.26 -18.12
N TYR A 575 12.36 28.24 -18.58
CA TYR A 575 10.89 28.15 -18.49
C TYR A 575 10.43 28.20 -17.04
N THR A 576 11.09 27.49 -16.14
CA THR A 576 10.78 27.49 -14.71
C THR A 576 10.77 28.90 -14.13
N VAL A 577 11.83 29.69 -14.38
CA VAL A 577 11.95 31.07 -13.89
C VAL A 577 10.86 31.96 -14.50
N ARG A 578 10.55 31.84 -15.78
CA ARG A 578 9.51 32.62 -16.46
C ARG A 578 8.11 32.35 -15.88
N TYR A 579 7.78 31.08 -15.60
CA TYR A 579 6.53 30.72 -14.92
C TYR A 579 6.48 31.22 -13.48
N LEU A 580 7.57 31.07 -12.70
CA LEU A 580 7.63 31.55 -11.32
C LEU A 580 7.55 33.09 -11.21
N LEU A 581 7.98 33.81 -12.24
CA LEU A 581 7.87 35.30 -12.35
C LEU A 581 6.52 35.77 -12.90
N GLY A 582 5.69 34.84 -13.42
CA GLY A 582 4.44 35.17 -14.09
C GLY A 582 4.59 35.73 -15.49
N GLU A 583 5.80 35.63 -16.11
CA GLU A 583 6.06 36.01 -17.49
C GLU A 583 5.39 35.06 -18.49
N GLU A 584 5.24 33.79 -18.08
CA GLU A 584 4.43 32.78 -18.73
C GLU A 584 3.40 32.24 -17.74
N THR A 585 2.18 32.03 -18.20
CA THR A 585 1.09 31.47 -17.40
C THR A 585 0.21 30.59 -18.26
N ILE A 586 -0.40 29.57 -17.64
CA ILE A 586 -1.48 28.83 -18.28
C ILE A 586 -2.75 29.66 -18.13
N GLU A 587 -3.31 30.14 -19.24
CA GLU A 587 -4.46 31.03 -19.22
C GLU A 587 -5.73 30.29 -18.77
N VAL A 588 -6.53 30.95 -17.94
CA VAL A 588 -7.89 30.48 -17.61
C VAL A 588 -8.79 30.67 -18.82
N PRO A 589 -9.56 29.65 -19.25
CA PRO A 589 -10.49 29.81 -20.38
C PRO A 589 -11.47 30.97 -20.15
N LYS A 590 -11.63 31.82 -21.17
CA LYS A 590 -12.54 33.00 -21.11
C LYS A 590 -14.00 32.61 -20.91
N SER A 591 -14.39 31.41 -21.35
CA SER A 591 -15.74 30.85 -21.16
C SER A 591 -15.63 29.33 -20.95
N ARG A 592 -16.52 28.79 -20.11
CA ARG A 592 -16.64 27.35 -19.92
C ARG A 592 -17.52 26.76 -21.00
N ARG A 593 -17.23 25.54 -21.46
CA ARG A 593 -18.07 24.85 -22.45
C ARG A 593 -19.42 24.53 -21.84
N PRO A 594 -20.53 24.88 -22.55
CA PRO A 594 -21.87 24.45 -22.12
C PRO A 594 -22.03 22.95 -22.37
N TRP A 595 -22.77 22.28 -21.53
CA TRP A 595 -23.12 20.87 -21.65
C TRP A 595 -24.60 20.65 -21.40
N ASN A 596 -25.17 19.62 -22.02
CA ASN A 596 -26.58 19.23 -21.89
C ASN A 596 -26.76 17.71 -21.73
N LEU A 597 -25.71 16.95 -22.02
CA LEU A 597 -25.68 15.49 -21.82
C LEU A 597 -24.86 15.16 -20.57
N HIS A 598 -25.31 14.19 -19.80
CA HIS A 598 -24.62 13.76 -18.57
C HIS A 598 -24.95 12.32 -18.20
N ILE A 599 -24.12 11.78 -17.32
CA ILE A 599 -24.29 10.47 -16.68
C ILE A 599 -24.40 10.68 -15.18
N ASP A 600 -25.41 10.06 -14.56
CA ASP A 600 -25.62 10.09 -13.13
C ASP A 600 -25.23 8.77 -12.49
N ILE A 601 -24.42 8.83 -11.45
CA ILE A 601 -24.23 7.74 -10.48
C ILE A 601 -25.00 8.10 -9.22
N LYS A 602 -25.89 7.22 -8.77
CA LYS A 602 -26.72 7.42 -7.57
C LYS A 602 -26.29 6.47 -6.46
N GLY A 603 -26.21 6.99 -5.24
CA GLY A 603 -25.98 6.24 -4.03
C GLY A 603 -24.63 5.51 -3.99
N ALA A 604 -23.54 6.10 -4.47
CA ALA A 604 -22.20 5.52 -4.46
C ALA A 604 -21.71 5.29 -3.03
N ARG A 605 -21.37 4.01 -2.65
CA ARG A 605 -21.03 3.58 -1.27
C ARG A 605 -19.73 2.79 -1.14
N MET A 606 -18.94 2.67 -2.18
CA MET A 606 -17.70 1.91 -2.14
C MET A 606 -16.68 2.55 -1.19
N ASN A 607 -16.04 1.74 -0.34
CA ASN A 607 -15.05 2.16 0.67
C ASN A 607 -15.61 3.25 1.61
N ASN A 608 -15.05 4.45 1.57
CA ASN A 608 -15.47 5.57 2.41
C ASN A 608 -16.57 6.45 1.80
N LEU A 609 -17.06 6.16 0.60
CA LEU A 609 -18.14 6.94 -0.03
C LEU A 609 -19.46 6.81 0.74
N ARG A 610 -20.12 7.95 0.97
CA ARG A 610 -21.26 8.06 1.88
C ARG A 610 -22.63 8.02 1.17
N GLY A 611 -22.77 7.23 0.11
CA GLY A 611 -24.02 7.15 -0.65
C GLY A 611 -24.25 8.42 -1.47
N ILE A 612 -23.23 8.93 -2.11
CA ILE A 612 -23.28 10.19 -2.85
C ILE A 612 -23.89 10.02 -4.24
N ASP A 613 -24.59 11.08 -4.68
CA ASP A 613 -25.13 11.23 -6.02
C ASP A 613 -24.23 12.18 -6.81
N VAL A 614 -23.69 11.72 -7.94
CA VAL A 614 -22.74 12.49 -8.74
C VAL A 614 -23.13 12.47 -10.22
N GLU A 615 -23.09 13.65 -10.83
CA GLU A 615 -23.38 13.94 -12.21
C GLU A 615 -22.07 14.18 -12.97
N PHE A 616 -21.91 13.50 -14.11
CA PHE A 616 -20.72 13.58 -14.97
C PHE A 616 -21.14 14.16 -16.35
N PRO A 617 -20.84 15.43 -16.62
CA PRO A 617 -21.10 16.04 -17.92
C PRO A 617 -20.34 15.39 -19.06
N LEU A 618 -20.97 15.30 -20.24
CA LEU A 618 -20.36 14.76 -21.45
C LEU A 618 -19.90 15.88 -22.39
N ASN A 619 -18.97 15.57 -23.31
CA ASN A 619 -18.38 16.47 -24.32
C ASN A 619 -17.64 17.69 -23.73
N VAL A 620 -17.21 17.61 -22.50
CA VAL A 620 -16.46 18.64 -21.77
C VAL A 620 -15.31 18.04 -20.99
N MET A 621 -14.49 18.89 -20.38
CA MET A 621 -13.44 18.51 -19.46
C MET A 621 -13.94 18.58 -18.01
N THR A 622 -14.17 17.44 -17.39
CA THR A 622 -14.55 17.31 -15.98
C THR A 622 -13.36 16.90 -15.14
N VAL A 623 -13.14 17.57 -14.02
CA VAL A 623 -12.08 17.21 -13.07
C VAL A 623 -12.69 16.74 -11.75
N VAL A 624 -12.31 15.53 -11.30
CA VAL A 624 -12.63 15.01 -9.97
C VAL A 624 -11.44 15.27 -9.06
N THR A 625 -11.65 16.09 -8.04
CA THR A 625 -10.62 16.54 -7.12
C THR A 625 -11.00 16.31 -5.66
N GLY A 626 -10.16 16.73 -4.74
CA GLY A 626 -10.34 16.60 -3.29
C GLY A 626 -9.10 16.08 -2.59
N VAL A 627 -9.10 16.07 -1.28
CA VAL A 627 -7.95 15.66 -0.47
C VAL A 627 -7.56 14.19 -0.69
N SER A 628 -6.35 13.83 -0.29
CA SER A 628 -5.87 12.45 -0.38
C SER A 628 -6.76 11.52 0.47
N GLY A 629 -7.19 10.38 -0.10
CA GLY A 629 -8.12 9.46 0.59
C GLY A 629 -9.59 9.91 0.67
N SER A 630 -10.01 10.95 -0.08
CA SER A 630 -11.42 11.42 -0.08
C SER A 630 -12.40 10.53 -0.86
N GLY A 631 -11.92 9.51 -1.59
CA GLY A 631 -12.77 8.57 -2.32
C GLY A 631 -12.80 8.76 -3.84
N LYS A 632 -11.98 9.63 -4.44
CA LYS A 632 -11.92 9.89 -5.89
C LYS A 632 -11.77 8.62 -6.73
N SER A 633 -10.76 7.81 -6.43
CA SER A 633 -10.51 6.56 -7.16
C SER A 633 -11.62 5.53 -6.92
N SER A 634 -12.24 5.51 -5.74
CA SER A 634 -13.40 4.67 -5.45
C SER A 634 -14.60 5.04 -6.34
N LEU A 635 -14.86 6.33 -6.50
CA LEU A 635 -15.96 6.82 -7.33
C LEU A 635 -15.70 6.55 -8.82
N VAL A 636 -14.53 6.94 -9.33
CA VAL A 636 -14.26 6.92 -10.78
C VAL A 636 -13.81 5.53 -11.23
N LYS A 637 -12.73 4.98 -10.64
CA LYS A 637 -12.15 3.69 -11.03
C LYS A 637 -12.91 2.50 -10.48
N GLY A 638 -13.49 2.65 -9.28
CA GLY A 638 -14.20 1.56 -8.61
C GLY A 638 -15.67 1.44 -8.99
N ILE A 639 -16.35 2.53 -9.34
CA ILE A 639 -17.78 2.51 -9.65
C ILE A 639 -18.06 2.94 -11.09
N LEU A 640 -17.74 4.18 -11.49
CA LEU A 640 -18.13 4.75 -12.80
C LEU A 640 -17.57 3.92 -13.96
N TYR A 641 -16.27 3.70 -13.99
CA TYR A 641 -15.59 2.99 -15.09
C TYR A 641 -16.11 1.56 -15.29
N PRO A 642 -16.15 0.68 -14.28
CA PRO A 642 -16.67 -0.68 -14.48
C PRO A 642 -18.16 -0.71 -14.75
N SER A 643 -18.95 0.22 -14.21
CA SER A 643 -20.39 0.31 -14.51
C SER A 643 -20.67 0.64 -15.96
N LEU A 644 -19.92 1.59 -16.54
CA LEU A 644 -20.03 1.95 -17.96
C LEU A 644 -19.54 0.82 -18.86
N LYS A 645 -18.41 0.18 -18.55
CA LYS A 645 -17.88 -0.98 -19.30
C LYS A 645 -18.93 -2.09 -19.39
N ARG A 646 -19.59 -2.43 -18.28
CA ARG A 646 -20.66 -3.42 -18.25
C ARG A 646 -21.88 -3.01 -19.10
N HIS A 647 -22.27 -1.74 -18.99
CA HIS A 647 -23.39 -1.23 -19.78
C HIS A 647 -23.11 -1.35 -21.29
N LEU A 648 -21.87 -1.12 -21.70
CA LEU A 648 -21.40 -1.27 -23.08
C LEU A 648 -21.14 -2.74 -23.50
N GLY A 649 -21.37 -3.70 -22.62
CA GLY A 649 -21.17 -5.14 -22.89
C GLY A 649 -19.73 -5.61 -22.86
N GLU A 650 -18.80 -4.81 -22.32
CA GLU A 650 -17.40 -5.15 -22.19
C GLU A 650 -17.10 -5.92 -20.91
N VAL A 651 -16.12 -6.83 -20.94
CA VAL A 651 -15.68 -7.59 -19.77
C VAL A 651 -14.84 -6.68 -18.86
N CYS A 652 -15.24 -6.54 -17.61
CA CYS A 652 -14.52 -5.78 -16.60
C CYS A 652 -14.78 -6.34 -15.19
N ASP A 653 -14.01 -5.82 -14.22
CA ASP A 653 -14.22 -6.11 -12.81
C ASP A 653 -15.64 -5.69 -12.36
N ALA A 654 -16.10 -6.27 -11.25
CA ALA A 654 -17.36 -5.87 -10.66
C ALA A 654 -17.29 -4.42 -10.16
N PRO A 655 -18.29 -3.57 -10.45
CA PRO A 655 -18.35 -2.24 -9.87
C PRO A 655 -18.52 -2.31 -8.35
N GLY A 656 -18.05 -1.29 -7.65
CA GLY A 656 -18.33 -1.10 -6.24
C GLY A 656 -19.81 -0.83 -5.98
N GLU A 657 -20.20 -0.72 -4.71
CA GLU A 657 -21.61 -0.53 -4.32
C GLU A 657 -22.14 0.84 -4.75
N TYR A 658 -23.27 0.83 -5.46
CA TYR A 658 -24.04 2.00 -5.87
C TYR A 658 -25.50 1.61 -6.16
N LEU A 659 -26.42 2.55 -6.09
CA LEU A 659 -27.85 2.27 -6.32
C LEU A 659 -28.22 2.14 -7.79
N GLY A 660 -27.63 2.95 -8.66
CA GLY A 660 -27.90 2.92 -10.09
C GLY A 660 -27.10 3.89 -10.91
N ILE A 661 -27.08 3.66 -12.21
CA ILE A 661 -26.53 4.55 -13.22
C ILE A 661 -27.65 4.96 -14.18
N SER A 662 -27.70 6.24 -14.55
CA SER A 662 -28.73 6.80 -15.41
C SER A 662 -28.15 7.92 -16.29
N GLY A 663 -29.01 8.55 -17.12
CA GLY A 663 -28.63 9.65 -18.02
C GLY A 663 -28.32 9.18 -19.43
N ASP A 664 -27.49 9.95 -20.13
CA ASP A 664 -27.23 9.81 -21.57
C ASP A 664 -26.14 8.77 -21.90
N ILE A 665 -26.14 7.62 -21.26
CA ILE A 665 -25.11 6.58 -21.39
C ILE A 665 -24.96 6.11 -22.86
N ASN A 666 -26.07 6.05 -23.59
CA ASN A 666 -26.09 5.63 -25.01
C ASN A 666 -25.37 6.60 -25.95
N ALA A 667 -25.06 7.83 -25.49
CA ALA A 667 -24.23 8.77 -26.22
C ALA A 667 -22.75 8.35 -26.29
N LEU A 668 -22.32 7.46 -25.39
CA LEU A 668 -21.00 6.87 -25.38
C LEU A 668 -20.97 5.53 -26.11
N LYS A 669 -19.88 5.28 -26.85
CA LYS A 669 -19.59 3.99 -27.48
C LYS A 669 -18.46 3.23 -26.81
N HIS A 670 -17.51 3.97 -26.26
CA HIS A 670 -16.34 3.41 -25.58
C HIS A 670 -16.00 4.18 -24.30
N VAL A 671 -15.37 3.48 -23.38
CA VAL A 671 -14.82 4.08 -22.16
C VAL A 671 -13.39 3.57 -21.98
N GLU A 672 -12.43 4.46 -21.91
CA GLU A 672 -11.01 4.15 -21.80
C GLU A 672 -10.43 4.74 -20.53
N PHE A 673 -9.72 3.89 -19.75
CA PHE A 673 -9.03 4.30 -18.53
C PHE A 673 -7.52 4.39 -18.81
N VAL A 674 -6.99 5.60 -18.75
CA VAL A 674 -5.58 5.90 -19.03
C VAL A 674 -4.85 6.11 -17.71
N ASP A 675 -4.22 5.05 -17.22
CA ASP A 675 -3.43 5.04 -15.98
C ASP A 675 -1.92 5.18 -16.25
N GLN A 676 -1.15 5.30 -15.17
CA GLN A 676 0.30 5.44 -15.19
C GLN A 676 1.05 4.11 -15.38
N ASN A 677 0.33 2.97 -15.47
CA ASN A 677 0.96 1.67 -15.67
C ASN A 677 1.73 1.62 -16.99
N PRO A 678 2.85 0.89 -17.07
CA PRO A 678 3.60 0.70 -18.31
C PRO A 678 2.69 0.21 -19.44
N ILE A 679 2.98 0.68 -20.68
CA ILE A 679 2.23 0.31 -21.90
C ILE A 679 2.32 -1.18 -22.27
N GLY A 680 3.09 -1.97 -21.53
CA GLY A 680 3.19 -3.42 -21.67
C GLY A 680 3.99 -4.04 -20.53
N LYS A 681 3.73 -5.30 -20.24
CA LYS A 681 4.42 -6.07 -19.18
C LYS A 681 5.79 -6.61 -19.59
N SER A 682 6.12 -6.56 -20.90
CA SER A 682 7.36 -7.10 -21.45
C SER A 682 8.42 -6.02 -21.51
N THR A 683 9.68 -6.40 -21.21
CA THR A 683 10.87 -5.56 -21.42
C THR A 683 11.08 -5.12 -22.87
N ARG A 684 10.29 -5.67 -23.80
CA ARG A 684 10.32 -5.37 -25.24
C ARG A 684 9.24 -4.37 -25.67
N SER A 685 8.34 -3.98 -24.78
CA SER A 685 7.32 -2.97 -25.08
C SER A 685 7.97 -1.59 -25.19
N ASN A 686 7.66 -0.84 -26.26
CA ASN A 686 8.20 0.48 -26.51
C ASN A 686 7.17 1.39 -27.21
N PRO A 687 7.41 2.73 -27.22
CA PRO A 687 6.49 3.70 -27.83
C PRO A 687 6.17 3.46 -29.30
N ALA A 688 7.20 3.13 -30.12
CA ALA A 688 7.02 2.93 -31.56
C ALA A 688 6.08 1.73 -31.87
N THR A 689 6.18 0.66 -31.10
CA THR A 689 5.29 -0.50 -31.23
C THR A 689 3.86 -0.16 -30.81
N TYR A 690 3.72 0.60 -29.73
CA TYR A 690 2.42 0.93 -29.16
C TYR A 690 1.58 1.79 -30.13
N VAL A 691 2.19 2.82 -30.75
CA VAL A 691 1.50 3.64 -31.78
C VAL A 691 1.48 2.98 -33.15
N LYS A 692 1.91 1.71 -33.28
CA LYS A 692 1.96 0.92 -34.52
C LYS A 692 2.86 1.51 -35.62
N ALA A 693 3.76 2.42 -35.28
CA ALA A 693 4.75 2.95 -36.22
C ALA A 693 5.79 1.89 -36.59
N TYR A 694 6.11 1.00 -35.65
CA TYR A 694 7.12 -0.03 -35.84
C TYR A 694 6.75 -1.07 -36.93
N ASP A 695 5.46 -1.33 -37.11
CA ASP A 695 5.00 -2.23 -38.19
C ASP A 695 5.41 -1.69 -39.56
N ALA A 696 5.15 -0.41 -39.85
CA ALA A 696 5.57 0.22 -41.07
C ALA A 696 7.10 0.34 -41.23
N ILE A 697 7.86 0.48 -40.14
CA ILE A 697 9.32 0.46 -40.15
C ILE A 697 9.83 -0.95 -40.53
N ARG A 698 9.23 -2.01 -39.99
CA ARG A 698 9.61 -3.40 -40.33
C ARG A 698 9.36 -3.70 -41.82
N ASP A 699 8.21 -3.26 -42.35
CA ASP A 699 7.86 -3.41 -43.75
C ASP A 699 8.91 -2.69 -44.63
N LEU A 700 9.28 -1.45 -44.31
CA LEU A 700 10.28 -0.67 -45.00
C LEU A 700 11.66 -1.37 -45.03
N PHE A 701 12.08 -1.98 -43.94
CA PHE A 701 13.35 -2.72 -43.89
C PHE A 701 13.28 -4.04 -44.67
N ALA A 702 12.15 -4.71 -44.70
CA ALA A 702 11.96 -5.94 -45.49
C ALA A 702 11.96 -5.66 -47.02
N GLU A 703 11.60 -4.45 -47.43
CA GLU A 703 11.63 -4.04 -48.83
C GLU A 703 13.06 -3.68 -49.35
N GLN A 704 14.06 -3.59 -48.47
CA GLN A 704 15.42 -3.26 -48.89
C GLN A 704 16.04 -4.35 -49.78
N PRO A 705 16.90 -4.01 -50.75
CA PRO A 705 17.49 -4.98 -51.67
C PRO A 705 18.19 -6.15 -50.97
N LEU A 706 18.94 -5.90 -49.92
CA LEU A 706 19.64 -6.94 -49.14
C LEU A 706 18.62 -7.88 -48.45
N SER A 707 17.56 -7.33 -47.91
CA SER A 707 16.49 -8.16 -47.28
C SER A 707 15.85 -9.10 -48.29
N GLN A 708 15.55 -8.60 -49.51
CA GLN A 708 14.96 -9.41 -50.58
C GLN A 708 15.92 -10.53 -51.03
N GLN A 709 17.22 -10.22 -51.14
CA GLN A 709 18.25 -11.23 -51.48
C GLN A 709 18.39 -12.31 -50.44
N MET A 710 18.32 -11.95 -49.16
CA MET A 710 18.45 -12.87 -48.01
C MET A 710 17.12 -13.54 -47.62
N GLY A 711 16.00 -13.15 -48.27
CA GLY A 711 14.68 -13.70 -47.95
C GLY A 711 14.13 -13.22 -46.60
N PHE A 712 14.58 -12.08 -46.09
CA PHE A 712 14.12 -11.52 -44.84
C PHE A 712 12.74 -10.91 -44.99
N THR A 713 11.77 -11.46 -44.28
CA THR A 713 10.40 -10.94 -44.16
C THR A 713 10.31 -9.92 -43.01
N PRO A 714 9.25 -9.12 -42.88
CA PRO A 714 9.08 -8.20 -41.74
C PRO A 714 9.22 -8.84 -40.37
N GLN A 715 9.04 -10.16 -40.25
CA GLN A 715 9.23 -10.90 -39.00
C GLN A 715 10.67 -10.91 -38.52
N TYR A 716 11.66 -10.91 -39.44
CA TYR A 716 13.09 -10.89 -39.09
C TYR A 716 13.49 -9.59 -38.40
N PHE A 717 12.80 -8.50 -38.66
CA PHE A 717 13.00 -7.19 -38.02
C PHE A 717 12.16 -7.00 -36.76
N SER A 718 11.57 -8.09 -36.22
CA SER A 718 10.84 -8.08 -34.98
C SER A 718 11.70 -8.61 -33.83
N PHE A 719 11.82 -7.85 -32.75
CA PHE A 719 12.43 -8.30 -31.49
C PHE A 719 11.49 -9.17 -30.63
N ASN A 720 10.25 -9.41 -31.07
CA ASN A 720 9.27 -10.23 -30.36
C ASN A 720 9.18 -11.66 -30.87
N THR A 721 9.53 -11.90 -32.16
CA THR A 721 9.45 -13.21 -32.83
C THR A 721 10.83 -13.76 -33.11
N ASP A 722 10.94 -15.10 -33.19
CA ASP A 722 12.19 -15.76 -33.56
C ASP A 722 12.52 -15.53 -35.04
N GLY A 723 13.80 -15.56 -35.36
CA GLY A 723 14.32 -15.31 -36.69
C GLY A 723 15.50 -14.34 -36.66
N GLY A 724 15.21 -13.04 -36.55
CA GLY A 724 16.26 -12.01 -36.59
C GLY A 724 16.70 -11.48 -35.22
N ARG A 725 15.98 -11.76 -34.15
CA ARG A 725 16.34 -11.30 -32.81
C ARG A 725 17.52 -12.06 -32.22
N CYS A 726 18.28 -11.42 -31.32
CA CYS A 726 19.31 -12.08 -30.52
C CYS A 726 18.70 -13.21 -29.70
N GLU A 727 19.32 -14.39 -29.74
CA GLU A 727 18.82 -15.61 -29.08
C GLU A 727 19.04 -15.55 -27.57
N GLU A 728 20.13 -14.93 -27.11
CA GLU A 728 20.47 -14.83 -25.69
C GLU A 728 19.52 -13.89 -24.92
N CYS A 729 19.45 -12.63 -25.31
CA CYS A 729 18.54 -11.67 -24.68
C CYS A 729 17.09 -11.73 -25.22
N LYS A 730 16.82 -12.61 -26.20
CA LYS A 730 15.51 -12.76 -26.85
C LYS A 730 14.92 -11.43 -27.35
N GLY A 731 15.77 -10.51 -27.82
CA GLY A 731 15.41 -9.21 -28.36
C GLY A 731 15.21 -8.10 -27.31
N ALA A 732 15.57 -8.34 -26.06
CA ALA A 732 15.50 -7.31 -25.02
C ALA A 732 16.68 -6.32 -25.09
N GLY A 733 17.84 -6.75 -25.60
CA GLY A 733 19.09 -5.99 -25.58
C GLY A 733 19.80 -6.03 -24.24
N VAL A 734 19.11 -6.45 -23.20
CA VAL A 734 19.61 -6.52 -21.83
C VAL A 734 19.23 -7.85 -21.17
N ILE A 735 19.98 -8.25 -20.17
CA ILE A 735 19.71 -9.39 -19.30
C ILE A 735 19.40 -8.86 -17.91
N THR A 736 18.23 -9.16 -17.40
CA THR A 736 17.82 -8.76 -16.05
C THR A 736 18.07 -9.89 -15.08
N VAL A 737 18.88 -9.63 -14.06
CA VAL A 737 19.13 -10.55 -12.94
C VAL A 737 18.22 -10.14 -11.79
N GLU A 738 17.21 -10.95 -11.52
CA GLU A 738 16.28 -10.68 -10.41
C GLU A 738 16.97 -10.93 -9.06
N MET A 739 16.96 -9.94 -8.18
CA MET A 739 17.54 -10.00 -6.85
C MET A 739 16.43 -10.09 -5.80
N GLN A 740 16.52 -11.08 -4.89
CA GLN A 740 15.46 -11.31 -3.89
C GLN A 740 15.33 -10.17 -2.85
N PHE A 741 16.40 -9.43 -2.57
CA PHE A 741 16.47 -8.44 -1.49
C PHE A 741 16.97 -7.05 -1.92
N MET A 742 17.26 -6.85 -3.21
CA MET A 742 17.73 -5.59 -3.78
C MET A 742 17.04 -5.32 -5.11
N ALA A 743 17.23 -4.13 -5.67
CA ALA A 743 16.77 -3.82 -7.03
C ALA A 743 17.39 -4.76 -8.05
N ASP A 744 16.61 -5.16 -9.07
CA ASP A 744 17.07 -6.02 -10.15
C ASP A 744 18.27 -5.38 -10.86
N ILE A 745 19.29 -6.19 -11.19
CA ILE A 745 20.45 -5.72 -11.94
C ILE A 745 20.18 -5.92 -13.42
N VAL A 746 20.28 -4.85 -14.18
CA VAL A 746 20.12 -4.87 -15.63
C VAL A 746 21.51 -4.78 -16.28
N LEU A 747 21.91 -5.83 -16.98
CA LEU A 747 23.19 -5.93 -17.67
C LEU A 747 22.97 -5.86 -19.20
N GLU A 748 23.87 -5.22 -19.89
CA GLU A 748 23.89 -5.27 -21.36
C GLU A 748 24.16 -6.70 -21.84
N CYS A 749 23.45 -7.15 -22.88
CA CYS A 749 23.63 -8.49 -23.44
C CYS A 749 25.00 -8.59 -24.14
N GLU A 750 25.86 -9.49 -23.69
CA GLU A 750 27.19 -9.67 -24.24
C GLU A 750 27.18 -10.18 -25.68
N ALA A 751 26.16 -10.95 -26.09
CA ALA A 751 26.09 -11.49 -27.45
C ALA A 751 25.71 -10.47 -28.52
N CYS A 752 24.84 -9.53 -28.19
CA CYS A 752 24.38 -8.51 -29.15
C CYS A 752 24.82 -7.08 -28.79
N HIS A 753 25.54 -6.88 -27.70
CA HIS A 753 26.00 -5.56 -27.24
C HIS A 753 24.87 -4.50 -27.26
N GLY A 754 23.75 -4.87 -26.71
CA GLY A 754 22.57 -3.98 -26.65
C GLY A 754 21.75 -3.85 -27.94
N HIS A 755 22.25 -4.33 -29.10
CA HIS A 755 21.60 -4.11 -30.41
C HIS A 755 20.35 -4.95 -30.69
N ARG A 756 19.96 -5.88 -29.83
CA ARG A 756 18.69 -6.68 -29.85
C ARG A 756 18.57 -7.69 -31.00
N PHE A 757 19.30 -7.51 -32.13
CA PHE A 757 19.21 -8.31 -33.34
C PHE A 757 20.50 -9.08 -33.59
N LYS A 758 20.42 -10.10 -34.46
CA LYS A 758 21.57 -10.78 -35.03
C LYS A 758 22.32 -9.85 -35.98
N HIS A 759 23.62 -10.13 -36.17
CA HIS A 759 24.48 -9.28 -36.98
C HIS A 759 23.97 -9.14 -38.43
N ASP A 760 23.52 -10.24 -39.05
CA ASP A 760 23.03 -10.28 -40.43
C ASP A 760 21.81 -9.31 -40.65
N ILE A 761 21.01 -9.12 -39.61
CA ILE A 761 19.86 -8.18 -39.66
C ILE A 761 20.34 -6.72 -39.58
N LEU A 762 21.43 -6.48 -38.84
CA LEU A 762 22.01 -5.14 -38.70
C LEU A 762 22.75 -4.69 -39.97
N ASP A 763 23.11 -5.62 -40.87
CA ASP A 763 23.69 -5.29 -42.17
C ASP A 763 22.69 -4.67 -43.15
N VAL A 764 21.39 -4.92 -42.93
CA VAL A 764 20.32 -4.28 -43.71
C VAL A 764 20.18 -2.81 -43.32
N LYS A 765 20.35 -1.91 -44.30
CA LYS A 765 20.30 -0.46 -44.08
C LYS A 765 19.27 0.21 -44.98
N PHE A 766 18.55 1.13 -44.39
CA PHE A 766 17.76 2.13 -45.09
C PHE A 766 18.45 3.48 -44.96
N LYS A 767 18.92 4.05 -46.08
CA LYS A 767 19.64 5.35 -46.09
C LYS A 767 20.75 5.46 -45.03
N GLU A 768 21.65 4.52 -45.04
CA GLU A 768 22.81 4.38 -44.13
C GLU A 768 22.49 4.04 -42.67
N LYS A 769 21.24 3.85 -42.31
CA LYS A 769 20.79 3.50 -40.97
C LYS A 769 20.23 2.09 -40.92
N ASN A 770 20.71 1.27 -39.99
CA ASN A 770 20.15 -0.05 -39.69
C ASN A 770 18.92 0.06 -38.76
N ILE A 771 18.29 -1.08 -38.47
CA ILE A 771 17.09 -1.10 -37.62
C ILE A 771 17.38 -0.66 -36.18
N ASP A 772 18.53 -0.96 -35.62
CA ASP A 772 18.95 -0.55 -34.29
C ASP A 772 19.26 0.96 -34.25
N ASP A 773 19.94 1.51 -35.25
CA ASP A 773 20.15 2.95 -35.40
C ASP A 773 18.81 3.71 -35.35
N VAL A 774 17.79 3.19 -36.05
CA VAL A 774 16.45 3.77 -36.08
C VAL A 774 15.76 3.69 -34.72
N LEU A 775 15.85 2.55 -34.03
CA LEU A 775 15.28 2.39 -32.70
C LEU A 775 15.97 3.28 -31.64
N ASN A 776 17.22 3.65 -31.87
CA ASN A 776 18.00 4.54 -31.02
C ASN A 776 17.77 6.04 -31.32
N MET A 777 17.11 6.38 -32.45
CA MET A 777 16.70 7.76 -32.70
C MET A 777 15.64 8.21 -31.68
N THR A 778 15.67 9.49 -31.33
CA THR A 778 14.54 10.13 -30.67
C THR A 778 13.36 10.23 -31.63
N ILE A 779 12.15 10.37 -31.10
CA ILE A 779 10.93 10.53 -31.92
C ILE A 779 11.06 11.72 -32.87
N SER A 780 11.56 12.86 -32.39
CA SER A 780 11.76 14.05 -33.23
C SER A 780 12.79 13.81 -34.34
N GLU A 781 13.93 13.17 -34.05
CA GLU A 781 14.94 12.79 -35.04
C GLU A 781 14.37 11.80 -36.07
N ALA A 782 13.59 10.83 -35.63
CA ALA A 782 12.97 9.86 -36.52
C ALA A 782 11.92 10.53 -37.45
N ILE A 783 11.10 11.46 -36.94
CA ILE A 783 10.16 12.24 -37.73
C ILE A 783 10.91 13.02 -38.82
N GLU A 784 11.99 13.73 -38.45
CA GLU A 784 12.81 14.47 -39.42
C GLU A 784 13.42 13.54 -40.46
N PHE A 785 14.00 12.42 -40.03
CA PHE A 785 14.62 11.42 -40.90
C PHE A 785 13.63 10.82 -41.91
N PHE A 786 12.47 10.32 -41.41
CA PHE A 786 11.46 9.73 -42.29
C PHE A 786 10.75 10.75 -43.19
N ARG A 787 10.53 11.97 -42.73
CA ARG A 787 9.98 13.06 -43.52
C ARG A 787 10.89 13.41 -44.71
N LYS A 788 12.21 13.50 -44.46
CA LYS A 788 13.23 13.73 -45.50
C LYS A 788 13.22 12.63 -46.59
N HIS A 789 12.84 11.40 -46.19
CA HIS A 789 12.81 10.25 -47.07
C HIS A 789 11.40 9.86 -47.55
N ARG A 790 10.41 10.74 -47.39
CA ARG A 790 9.01 10.62 -47.88
C ARG A 790 8.30 9.36 -47.31
N GLN A 791 8.53 9.04 -46.07
CA GLN A 791 7.86 7.94 -45.36
C GLN A 791 6.68 8.48 -44.54
N ASP A 792 5.67 9.04 -45.21
CA ASP A 792 4.58 9.80 -44.58
C ASP A 792 3.74 8.98 -43.59
N THR A 793 3.58 7.67 -43.84
CA THR A 793 2.83 6.78 -42.92
C THR A 793 3.52 6.67 -41.58
N ILE A 794 4.85 6.54 -41.55
CA ILE A 794 5.64 6.46 -40.33
C ILE A 794 5.58 7.82 -39.61
N VAL A 795 5.82 8.90 -40.32
CA VAL A 795 5.77 10.28 -39.81
C VAL A 795 4.44 10.56 -39.14
N LYS A 796 3.32 10.21 -39.79
CA LYS A 796 1.97 10.46 -39.25
C LYS A 796 1.72 9.74 -37.93
N ARG A 797 2.19 8.50 -37.80
CA ARG A 797 2.05 7.71 -36.56
C ARG A 797 2.95 8.22 -35.45
N LEU A 798 4.14 8.73 -35.76
CA LEU A 798 5.07 9.27 -34.78
C LEU A 798 4.70 10.71 -34.37
N GLN A 799 4.04 11.49 -35.24
CA GLN A 799 3.68 12.86 -34.95
C GLN A 799 2.82 13.01 -33.70
N SER A 800 1.90 12.07 -33.45
CA SER A 800 1.07 12.09 -32.25
C SER A 800 1.87 11.99 -30.95
N LEU A 801 3.02 11.29 -30.94
CA LEU A 801 3.93 11.25 -29.81
C LEU A 801 4.65 12.59 -29.59
N GLU A 802 5.01 13.28 -30.68
CA GLU A 802 5.61 14.62 -30.59
C GLU A 802 4.60 15.67 -30.11
N ASP A 803 3.35 15.58 -30.57
CA ASP A 803 2.26 16.50 -30.20
C ASP A 803 1.94 16.45 -28.67
N VAL A 804 2.16 15.32 -28.03
CA VAL A 804 2.03 15.19 -26.56
C VAL A 804 3.32 15.48 -25.78
N GLY A 805 4.35 16.01 -26.46
CA GLY A 805 5.62 16.42 -25.83
C GLY A 805 6.59 15.27 -25.55
N LEU A 806 6.51 14.14 -26.27
CA LEU A 806 7.40 12.99 -26.11
C LEU A 806 8.50 12.90 -27.18
N GLY A 807 8.77 13.97 -27.90
CA GLY A 807 9.75 14.02 -29.01
C GLY A 807 11.17 13.59 -28.60
N TYR A 808 11.54 13.72 -27.34
CA TYR A 808 12.86 13.38 -26.80
C TYR A 808 13.07 11.90 -26.50
N ILE A 809 11.99 11.10 -26.41
CA ILE A 809 12.08 9.66 -26.11
C ILE A 809 12.60 8.90 -27.32
N LYS A 810 13.44 7.88 -27.10
CA LYS A 810 13.90 7.00 -28.18
C LYS A 810 12.78 6.06 -28.63
N LEU A 811 12.68 5.79 -29.93
CA LEU A 811 11.68 4.89 -30.51
C LEU A 811 11.65 3.51 -29.86
N GLY A 812 12.83 2.94 -29.61
CA GLY A 812 13.01 1.63 -28.99
C GLY A 812 13.15 1.65 -27.47
N GLN A 813 12.88 2.77 -26.79
CA GLN A 813 12.99 2.86 -25.34
C GLN A 813 12.00 1.91 -24.66
N ASN A 814 12.51 1.13 -23.71
CA ASN A 814 11.69 0.18 -22.97
C ASN A 814 10.63 0.91 -22.13
N SER A 815 9.39 0.46 -22.18
CA SER A 815 8.30 1.04 -21.42
C SER A 815 8.49 1.01 -19.89
N SER A 816 9.28 0.05 -19.38
CA SER A 816 9.59 -0.01 -17.94
C SER A 816 10.58 1.08 -17.48
N THR A 817 11.28 1.73 -18.43
CA THR A 817 12.19 2.84 -18.14
C THR A 817 11.52 4.21 -18.28
N LEU A 818 10.29 4.22 -18.77
CA LEU A 818 9.49 5.44 -18.88
C LEU A 818 8.88 5.78 -17.51
N SER A 819 8.79 7.05 -17.19
CA SER A 819 8.03 7.52 -16.04
C SER A 819 6.52 7.22 -16.20
N GLY A 820 5.77 7.24 -15.09
CA GLY A 820 4.32 7.03 -15.13
C GLY A 820 3.60 8.00 -16.06
N GLY A 821 3.97 9.29 -16.02
CA GLY A 821 3.42 10.33 -16.89
C GLY A 821 3.81 10.15 -18.36
N GLU A 822 5.03 9.69 -18.66
CA GLU A 822 5.45 9.39 -20.04
C GLU A 822 4.64 8.21 -20.61
N ASN A 823 4.48 7.13 -19.85
CA ASN A 823 3.63 5.99 -20.24
C ASN A 823 2.19 6.43 -20.56
N GLN A 824 1.63 7.30 -19.74
CA GLN A 824 0.28 7.82 -19.90
C GLN A 824 0.16 8.68 -21.17
N ARG A 825 1.15 9.54 -21.44
CA ARG A 825 1.20 10.34 -22.68
C ARG A 825 1.38 9.47 -23.92
N VAL A 826 2.12 8.35 -23.87
CA VAL A 826 2.17 7.40 -25.00
C VAL A 826 0.79 6.81 -25.28
N LYS A 827 0.02 6.45 -24.24
CA LYS A 827 -1.36 5.99 -24.41
C LYS A 827 -2.25 7.08 -25.03
N LEU A 828 -2.13 8.32 -24.56
CA LEU A 828 -2.84 9.46 -25.10
C LEU A 828 -2.49 9.68 -26.57
N ALA A 829 -1.21 9.64 -26.96
CA ALA A 829 -0.75 9.78 -28.34
C ALA A 829 -1.37 8.73 -29.27
N TYR A 830 -1.54 7.50 -28.82
CA TYR A 830 -2.20 6.45 -29.59
C TYR A 830 -3.63 6.84 -29.95
N PHE A 831 -4.40 7.37 -29.00
CA PHE A 831 -5.78 7.80 -29.26
C PHE A 831 -5.84 9.04 -30.15
N ILE A 832 -4.96 10.02 -29.97
CA ILE A 832 -4.89 11.21 -30.83
C ILE A 832 -4.57 10.82 -32.30
N GLY A 833 -3.70 9.83 -32.48
CA GLY A 833 -3.27 9.36 -33.80
C GLY A 833 -4.34 8.57 -34.59
N GLN A 834 -5.48 8.23 -34.00
CA GLN A 834 -6.57 7.52 -34.67
C GLN A 834 -7.46 8.52 -35.44
N GLU A 835 -7.73 8.26 -36.73
CA GLU A 835 -8.50 9.17 -37.59
C GLU A 835 -10.02 9.16 -37.38
N LYS A 836 -10.56 8.00 -37.00
CA LYS A 836 -11.99 7.81 -36.76
C LYS A 836 -12.16 7.14 -35.40
N GLN A 837 -12.72 7.90 -34.47
CA GLN A 837 -13.12 7.38 -33.20
C GLN A 837 -14.60 7.67 -32.95
N GLU A 838 -15.30 6.69 -32.43
CA GLU A 838 -16.65 6.87 -31.92
C GLU A 838 -16.62 7.66 -30.60
N PRO A 839 -17.68 8.33 -30.18
CA PRO A 839 -17.74 9.08 -28.94
C PRO A 839 -17.26 8.24 -27.77
N THR A 840 -16.16 8.67 -27.15
CA THR A 840 -15.46 7.93 -26.09
C THR A 840 -15.32 8.80 -24.85
N LEU A 841 -15.53 8.20 -23.67
CA LEU A 841 -15.15 8.79 -22.39
C LEU A 841 -13.71 8.36 -22.07
N PHE A 842 -12.79 9.32 -22.05
CA PHE A 842 -11.42 9.11 -21.59
C PHE A 842 -11.30 9.51 -20.13
N ILE A 843 -10.85 8.59 -19.30
CA ILE A 843 -10.62 8.78 -17.87
C ILE A 843 -9.12 8.78 -17.63
N PHE A 844 -8.57 9.89 -17.12
CA PHE A 844 -7.16 10.06 -16.81
C PHE A 844 -6.94 10.10 -15.30
N ASP A 845 -5.98 9.33 -14.80
CA ASP A 845 -5.61 9.27 -13.39
C ASP A 845 -4.28 10.01 -13.17
N GLU A 846 -4.34 11.22 -12.59
CA GLU A 846 -3.22 12.13 -12.30
C GLU A 846 -2.28 12.34 -13.50
N PRO A 847 -2.77 12.87 -14.64
CA PRO A 847 -1.98 12.99 -15.87
C PRO A 847 -0.86 14.04 -15.82
N THR A 848 -0.83 14.90 -14.81
CA THR A 848 0.24 15.92 -14.65
C THR A 848 1.45 15.44 -13.87
N THR A 849 1.44 14.17 -13.44
CA THR A 849 2.54 13.57 -12.69
C THR A 849 3.87 13.73 -13.43
N GLY A 850 4.87 14.36 -12.81
CA GLY A 850 6.19 14.58 -13.37
C GLY A 850 6.23 15.60 -14.52
N LEU A 851 5.21 16.43 -14.70
CA LEU A 851 5.14 17.43 -15.74
C LEU A 851 5.49 18.83 -15.25
N HIS A 852 6.36 19.49 -15.99
CA HIS A 852 6.59 20.91 -15.86
C HIS A 852 5.39 21.72 -16.41
N PHE A 853 5.19 22.97 -15.99
CA PHE A 853 4.13 23.87 -16.47
C PHE A 853 4.04 23.93 -18.00
N HIS A 854 5.16 23.98 -18.69
CA HIS A 854 5.22 23.97 -20.15
C HIS A 854 4.62 22.69 -20.75
N ASP A 855 4.87 21.53 -20.13
CA ASP A 855 4.33 20.25 -20.59
C ASP A 855 2.83 20.13 -20.27
N ILE A 856 2.36 20.72 -19.16
CA ILE A 856 0.92 20.79 -18.82
C ILE A 856 0.16 21.59 -19.89
N HIS A 857 0.73 22.64 -20.41
CA HIS A 857 0.11 23.42 -21.49
C HIS A 857 -0.13 22.56 -22.74
N LYS A 858 0.87 21.79 -23.20
CA LYS A 858 0.73 20.83 -24.31
C LYS A 858 -0.30 19.74 -24.03
N LEU A 859 -0.36 19.24 -22.79
CA LEU A 859 -1.35 18.25 -22.38
C LEU A 859 -2.79 18.80 -22.48
N LEU A 860 -3.01 20.06 -22.06
CA LEU A 860 -4.29 20.74 -22.18
C LEU A 860 -4.70 20.94 -23.65
N GLU A 861 -3.77 21.27 -24.53
CA GLU A 861 -4.02 21.34 -25.97
C GLU A 861 -4.48 19.99 -26.54
N ALA A 862 -3.82 18.88 -26.10
CA ALA A 862 -4.20 17.52 -26.50
C ALA A 862 -5.61 17.15 -26.02
N PHE A 863 -5.97 17.49 -24.78
CA PHE A 863 -7.33 17.28 -24.25
C PHE A 863 -8.38 18.09 -25.03
N ASN A 864 -8.08 19.36 -25.32
CA ASN A 864 -8.96 20.22 -26.10
C ASN A 864 -9.18 19.68 -27.53
N ALA A 865 -8.14 19.11 -28.15
CA ALA A 865 -8.24 18.47 -29.46
C ALA A 865 -9.15 17.25 -29.46
N LEU A 866 -9.12 16.42 -28.40
CA LEU A 866 -10.02 15.28 -28.24
C LEU A 866 -11.48 15.74 -28.02
N ILE A 867 -11.72 16.74 -27.17
CA ILE A 867 -13.06 17.30 -26.94
C ILE A 867 -13.65 17.86 -28.21
N ALA A 868 -12.83 18.57 -29.01
CA ALA A 868 -13.25 19.13 -30.33
C ALA A 868 -13.67 18.03 -31.33
N ARG A 869 -13.22 16.78 -31.14
CA ARG A 869 -13.64 15.61 -31.93
C ARG A 869 -14.89 14.91 -31.37
N GLY A 870 -15.50 15.43 -30.30
CA GLY A 870 -16.72 14.88 -29.69
C GLY A 870 -16.48 13.85 -28.60
N HIS A 871 -15.28 13.83 -28.00
CA HIS A 871 -14.99 12.99 -26.88
C HIS A 871 -15.22 13.70 -25.54
N THR A 872 -15.37 12.92 -24.48
CA THR A 872 -15.49 13.41 -23.11
C THR A 872 -14.19 13.14 -22.35
N ILE A 873 -13.71 14.12 -21.59
CA ILE A 873 -12.50 13.99 -20.78
C ILE A 873 -12.87 14.07 -19.29
N LEU A 874 -12.56 13.04 -18.56
CA LEU A 874 -12.68 12.99 -17.10
C LEU A 874 -11.30 12.80 -16.48
N ILE A 875 -10.91 13.68 -15.57
CA ILE A 875 -9.57 13.69 -15.00
C ILE A 875 -9.67 13.60 -13.47
N ILE A 876 -8.95 12.66 -12.87
CA ILE A 876 -8.71 12.67 -11.41
C ILE A 876 -7.43 13.48 -11.21
N GLU A 877 -7.51 14.63 -10.54
CA GLU A 877 -6.38 15.55 -10.45
C GLU A 877 -6.37 16.41 -9.16
N HIS A 878 -5.15 16.83 -8.79
CA HIS A 878 -4.87 17.76 -7.70
C HIS A 878 -4.20 19.06 -8.18
N ASN A 879 -3.63 19.05 -9.38
CA ASN A 879 -2.91 20.19 -9.94
C ASN A 879 -3.84 21.35 -10.25
N MET A 880 -3.59 22.51 -9.62
CA MET A 880 -4.44 23.69 -9.75
C MET A 880 -4.46 24.27 -11.16
N GLU A 881 -3.40 24.06 -11.94
CA GLU A 881 -3.33 24.53 -13.34
C GLU A 881 -4.30 23.78 -14.26
N ILE A 882 -4.54 22.49 -14.00
CA ILE A 882 -5.58 21.71 -14.70
C ILE A 882 -6.97 22.07 -14.17
N ILE A 883 -7.13 22.13 -12.85
CA ILE A 883 -8.44 22.39 -12.22
C ILE A 883 -8.99 23.74 -12.67
N LYS A 884 -8.16 24.80 -12.73
CA LYS A 884 -8.59 26.12 -13.19
C LYS A 884 -9.02 26.16 -14.65
N CYS A 885 -8.55 25.19 -15.47
CA CYS A 885 -8.89 25.07 -16.89
C CYS A 885 -10.09 24.15 -17.16
N ALA A 886 -10.60 23.44 -16.16
CA ALA A 886 -11.74 22.52 -16.30
C ALA A 886 -13.05 23.25 -16.66
N ASP A 887 -13.93 22.58 -17.38
CA ASP A 887 -15.29 23.07 -17.60
C ASP A 887 -16.21 22.77 -16.40
N TYR A 888 -15.97 21.63 -15.74
CA TYR A 888 -16.71 21.18 -14.58
C TYR A 888 -15.79 20.52 -13.54
N VAL A 889 -16.04 20.77 -12.28
CA VAL A 889 -15.26 20.24 -11.15
C VAL A 889 -16.17 19.51 -10.17
N ILE A 890 -15.74 18.36 -9.73
CA ILE A 890 -16.38 17.55 -8.66
C ILE A 890 -15.38 17.43 -7.53
N ASP A 891 -15.65 18.07 -6.40
CA ASP A 891 -14.77 18.10 -5.23
C ASP A 891 -15.28 17.18 -4.13
N LEU A 892 -14.47 16.16 -3.78
CA LEU A 892 -14.77 15.17 -2.75
C LEU A 892 -13.98 15.45 -1.46
N GLY A 893 -14.68 15.33 -0.33
CA GLY A 893 -14.07 15.59 0.97
C GLY A 893 -15.03 15.34 2.14
N PRO A 894 -15.00 16.18 3.21
CA PRO A 894 -14.08 17.33 3.42
C PRO A 894 -12.65 16.93 3.79
N ASP A 895 -12.42 15.66 4.21
CA ASP A 895 -11.13 15.13 4.62
C ASP A 895 -10.89 13.73 4.03
N GLY A 896 -9.79 13.05 4.36
CA GLY A 896 -9.48 11.69 3.95
C GLY A 896 -10.06 10.63 4.90
N GLY A 897 -10.12 9.38 4.42
CA GLY A 897 -10.57 8.23 5.21
C GLY A 897 -12.04 8.34 5.65
N ASP A 898 -12.32 7.98 6.91
CA ASP A 898 -13.70 7.94 7.45
C ASP A 898 -14.39 9.30 7.50
N LYS A 899 -13.64 10.39 7.51
CA LYS A 899 -14.19 11.76 7.47
C LYS A 899 -14.44 12.25 6.05
N GLY A 900 -13.98 11.49 5.04
CA GLY A 900 -14.16 11.78 3.63
C GLY A 900 -15.43 11.20 3.03
N GLY A 901 -15.44 11.04 1.73
CA GLY A 901 -16.46 10.33 0.97
C GLY A 901 -17.75 11.09 0.72
N ALA A 902 -17.80 12.38 1.01
CA ALA A 902 -18.92 13.25 0.70
C ALA A 902 -18.63 14.11 -0.55
N LEU A 903 -19.66 14.49 -1.28
CA LEU A 903 -19.58 15.50 -2.32
C LEU A 903 -19.63 16.89 -1.64
N VAL A 904 -18.49 17.61 -1.67
CA VAL A 904 -18.36 18.92 -1.00
C VAL A 904 -18.83 20.05 -1.92
N ALA A 905 -18.38 20.03 -3.17
CA ALA A 905 -18.75 21.03 -4.17
C ALA A 905 -18.79 20.41 -5.57
N LYS A 906 -19.65 20.94 -6.43
CA LYS A 906 -19.70 20.64 -7.86
C LYS A 906 -20.06 21.90 -8.66
N GLY A 907 -19.59 22.00 -9.87
CA GLY A 907 -19.88 23.14 -10.75
C GLY A 907 -18.65 23.62 -11.50
N THR A 908 -18.67 24.83 -11.99
CA THR A 908 -17.50 25.47 -12.62
C THR A 908 -16.40 25.73 -11.59
N PRO A 909 -15.13 25.87 -12.00
CA PRO A 909 -14.04 26.23 -11.09
C PRO A 909 -14.34 27.46 -10.24
N GLU A 910 -15.02 28.45 -10.82
CA GLU A 910 -15.43 29.69 -10.14
C GLU A 910 -16.49 29.45 -9.04
N GLU A 911 -17.41 28.52 -9.26
CA GLU A 911 -18.43 28.12 -8.27
C GLU A 911 -17.78 27.35 -7.12
N VAL A 912 -16.88 26.41 -7.42
CA VAL A 912 -16.14 25.65 -6.41
C VAL A 912 -15.25 26.57 -5.57
N ALA A 913 -14.60 27.57 -6.17
CA ALA A 913 -13.78 28.57 -5.47
C ALA A 913 -14.59 29.46 -4.50
N ARG A 914 -15.91 29.57 -4.69
CA ARG A 914 -16.82 30.30 -3.76
C ARG A 914 -17.32 29.43 -2.62
N CYS A 915 -17.18 28.11 -2.69
CA CYS A 915 -17.64 27.21 -1.64
C CYS A 915 -16.68 27.24 -0.45
N PRO A 916 -17.10 27.69 0.74
CA PRO A 916 -16.20 27.83 1.90
C PRO A 916 -15.77 26.47 2.46
N GLU A 917 -16.51 25.42 2.23
CA GLU A 917 -16.26 24.06 2.71
C GLU A 917 -15.25 23.33 1.82
N SER A 918 -15.02 23.81 0.59
CA SER A 918 -14.08 23.23 -0.36
C SER A 918 -12.65 23.67 -0.04
N LEU A 919 -11.83 22.71 0.37
CA LEU A 919 -10.38 22.93 0.52
C LEU A 919 -9.73 23.22 -0.84
N THR A 920 -10.10 22.48 -1.87
CA THR A 920 -9.67 22.76 -3.25
C THR A 920 -10.04 24.16 -3.68
N GLY A 921 -11.27 24.59 -3.41
CA GLY A 921 -11.77 25.94 -3.73
C GLY A 921 -10.94 27.05 -3.09
N LYS A 922 -10.46 26.84 -1.86
CA LYS A 922 -9.61 27.81 -1.17
C LYS A 922 -8.31 28.12 -1.92
N TYR A 923 -7.59 27.07 -2.40
CA TYR A 923 -6.35 27.24 -3.17
C TYR A 923 -6.65 27.71 -4.62
N LEU A 924 -7.73 27.20 -5.20
CA LEU A 924 -8.16 27.56 -6.55
C LEU A 924 -8.48 29.06 -6.70
N LYS A 925 -9.04 29.69 -5.67
CA LYS A 925 -9.37 31.11 -5.64
C LYS A 925 -8.18 32.00 -5.98
N ALA A 926 -7.00 31.68 -5.45
CA ALA A 926 -5.77 32.43 -5.72
C ALA A 926 -5.31 32.32 -7.19
N LYS A 927 -5.62 31.17 -7.86
CA LYS A 927 -5.24 30.89 -9.25
C LYS A 927 -6.24 31.39 -10.28
N LEU A 928 -7.48 31.69 -9.87
CA LEU A 928 -8.52 32.27 -10.74
C LEU A 928 -8.51 33.80 -10.72
N SER A 929 -7.90 34.41 -9.69
CA SER A 929 -7.73 35.87 -9.62
C SER A 929 -6.65 36.28 -10.60
N PRO A 930 -6.89 37.30 -11.47
CA PRO A 930 -5.90 37.77 -12.45
C PRO A 930 -4.66 38.37 -11.82
#